data_9298fa34186c908ef5d7ad17d6025aa1
#
_entry.id   9298fa34186c908ef5d7ad17d6025aa1
#
_cell.length_a   1.000
_cell.length_b   1.000
_cell.length_c   1.000
_cell.angle_alpha   90.00
_cell.angle_beta   90.00
_cell.angle_gamma   90.00
#
_symmetry.space_group_name_H-M   'P 1'
#
loop_
_entity.id
_entity.type
_entity.pdbx_description
1 polymer ?
#
loop_
_entity_poly.entity_id
_entity_poly.type
_entity_poly.pdbx_seq_one_letter_code
_entity_poly.pdbx_strand_id
1 'polypeptide(L)'
;MTSSIFIRRKVPFSLFEVGLNKAVDRRLIEISNKLGVGLNLEEMRSVKEYFAEKRRNPTDVELQTIGQTWSEHCCHKTFKGKVNFRGKEIDGLFKTYISKPFKKIKPDWCFSVFEDNAGIVKFDRNYGIAIKVETHNHPSAVEPFGGAATGTGGVIRDILGVWADPIACTDVLGFGPLDFDYRKLPPGVKHPKYVYMGVIGGIGSYGNNMGIPTVNGAVYFDESYTGNVVVYCGCVGLLPLKKFRKNAKTGDLIVLAGGKTGRDGIHGVTFASAELTEKSEEVSRPSVQIANPIEEEKLKRALIEIRDLCLGSSTTDLGGGGLSSAIGETSSRFRCGAIVDLDKVPLKYPGIAPWEVYISESQERMLLTVPPENLDRVLSIFRKEDVEATAIGKLTSDNVLRLYFRGQEVASIEIPFLFGPPRITKTGRYVAAELQEPELSEPENLSETLLQLLSSPNIASKESVIRTYDHEVKGNTVLKPLQGRYGGPNDSAVLKPVDDSWKGIVVSCGMNPNYGKIDPYWMAASAIDEAVRNNVAVGGRRIALLDNFTWGNPERSERLGSLVKACEACCNFAVAYGTPFISGKDSLYNESPLGSITPTLLITALGIIPDVRSVVSMDAKTPHDSIYIVGRTFNELGGSEYYRLNGFVGKTVPHARKKGRMTFTAITKAIDSGLITACHDLSEGGLGVAAAEMAFAGGYGIELDLQKVPYDGLKRNDFVLFSESNTRFLVEVSEKKKARFESSMKGTCIEEVGKITDSPILRIRGLRKEVAVDVPLSSLMASWKRALSGEV
;
A
#
# COMPACT_ATOMS: atom_id res chain seq x y z
N MET A 1 -2.55 2.24 52.49
CA MET A 1 -2.13 0.93 51.96
C MET A 1 -2.41 0.93 50.45
N THR A 2 -1.42 1.19 49.62
CA THR A 2 -1.50 1.05 48.16
C THR A 2 -1.51 -0.43 47.85
N SER A 3 -2.72 -1.03 47.70
CA SER A 3 -2.81 -2.39 47.15
C SER A 3 -2.10 -2.43 45.81
N SER A 4 -1.14 -3.34 45.66
CA SER A 4 -0.46 -3.56 44.37
C SER A 4 -1.51 -3.81 43.31
N ILE A 5 -1.45 -3.08 42.20
CA ILE A 5 -2.37 -3.23 41.06
C ILE A 5 -2.24 -4.63 40.46
N PHE A 6 -1.03 -5.15 40.45
CA PHE A 6 -0.61 -6.42 39.93
C PHE A 6 -0.42 -7.41 41.08
N ILE A 7 -1.27 -8.43 41.08
CA ILE A 7 -1.21 -9.50 42.09
C ILE A 7 -0.63 -10.73 41.37
N ARG A 8 0.59 -11.10 41.74
CA ARG A 8 1.23 -12.30 41.20
C ARG A 8 0.47 -13.54 41.61
N ARG A 9 0.04 -14.36 40.66
CA ARG A 9 -0.57 -15.67 40.97
C ARG A 9 0.47 -16.67 41.48
N LYS A 10 0.04 -17.59 42.35
CA LYS A 10 0.92 -18.64 42.91
C LYS A 10 1.08 -19.80 41.91
N VAL A 11 1.79 -19.53 40.80
CA VAL A 11 2.11 -20.49 39.75
C VAL A 11 3.62 -20.46 39.45
N PRO A 12 4.23 -21.54 38.91
CA PRO A 12 5.70 -21.62 38.70
C PRO A 12 6.19 -20.81 37.47
N PHE A 13 5.46 -19.79 37.06
CA PHE A 13 5.81 -18.88 35.97
C PHE A 13 5.25 -17.48 36.27
N SER A 14 5.57 -16.50 35.41
CA SER A 14 5.09 -15.13 35.55
C SER A 14 3.66 -15.02 35.06
N LEU A 15 2.71 -14.75 35.95
CA LEU A 15 1.30 -14.49 35.65
C LEU A 15 0.75 -13.52 36.70
N PHE A 16 0.14 -12.44 36.26
CA PHE A 16 -0.42 -11.43 37.14
C PHE A 16 -1.93 -11.30 36.97
N GLU A 17 -2.65 -11.20 38.06
CA GLU A 17 -4.01 -10.72 38.11
C GLU A 17 -3.99 -9.19 38.25
N VAL A 18 -4.78 -8.50 37.42
CA VAL A 18 -4.78 -7.03 37.35
C VAL A 18 -6.06 -6.47 37.96
N GLY A 19 -5.92 -5.74 39.07
CA GLY A 19 -7.04 -5.24 39.90
C GLY A 19 -7.87 -4.14 39.21
N LEU A 20 -8.72 -4.50 38.26
CA LEU A 20 -9.60 -3.57 37.52
C LEU A 20 -10.90 -3.28 38.25
N ASN A 21 -11.55 -4.26 38.89
CA ASN A 21 -12.91 -4.13 39.41
C ASN A 21 -13.13 -2.97 40.38
N LYS A 22 -12.11 -2.62 41.16
CA LYS A 22 -12.13 -1.50 42.12
C LYS A 22 -11.37 -0.26 41.63
N ALA A 23 -10.86 -0.27 40.40
CA ALA A 23 -10.09 0.83 39.84
C ALA A 23 -10.99 2.02 39.46
N VAL A 24 -10.61 3.24 39.87
CA VAL A 24 -11.20 4.47 39.38
C VAL A 24 -10.59 4.86 38.02
N ASP A 25 -11.23 5.78 37.30
CA ASP A 25 -10.85 6.14 35.92
C ASP A 25 -9.37 6.47 35.74
N ARG A 26 -8.81 7.32 36.61
CA ARG A 26 -7.36 7.63 36.59
C ARG A 26 -6.51 6.37 36.67
N ARG A 27 -6.94 5.42 37.47
CA ARG A 27 -6.22 4.16 37.69
C ARG A 27 -6.32 3.24 36.48
N LEU A 28 -7.44 3.25 35.77
CA LEU A 28 -7.63 2.52 34.53
C LEU A 28 -6.62 2.96 33.46
N ILE A 29 -6.44 4.27 33.29
CA ILE A 29 -5.44 4.83 32.36
C ILE A 29 -4.00 4.52 32.82
N GLU A 30 -3.69 4.60 34.11
CA GLU A 30 -2.38 4.19 34.63
C GLU A 30 -2.06 2.71 34.33
N ILE A 31 -3.05 1.82 34.42
CA ILE A 31 -2.91 0.39 34.08
C ILE A 31 -2.65 0.22 32.58
N SER A 32 -3.46 0.87 31.73
CA SER A 32 -3.29 0.83 30.28
C SER A 32 -1.88 1.25 29.85
N ASN A 33 -1.41 2.39 30.37
CA ASN A 33 -0.07 2.91 30.08
C ASN A 33 1.04 1.98 30.60
N LYS A 34 0.90 1.44 31.81
CA LYS A 34 1.92 0.58 32.42
C LYS A 34 2.07 -0.76 31.72
N LEU A 35 0.97 -1.29 31.17
CA LEU A 35 0.97 -2.54 30.39
C LEU A 35 1.25 -2.31 28.91
N GLY A 36 1.26 -1.06 28.43
CA GLY A 36 1.47 -0.73 27.02
C GLY A 36 0.35 -1.24 26.10
N VAL A 37 -0.87 -1.41 26.63
CA VAL A 37 -2.00 -1.98 25.85
C VAL A 37 -2.72 -0.95 24.97
N GLY A 38 -2.45 0.36 25.12
CA GLY A 38 -2.97 1.42 24.26
C GLY A 38 -4.49 1.60 24.28
N LEU A 39 -5.16 1.17 25.35
CA LEU A 39 -6.60 1.33 25.52
C LEU A 39 -6.95 2.68 26.16
N ASN A 40 -7.93 3.37 25.58
CA ASN A 40 -8.45 4.62 26.15
C ASN A 40 -9.40 4.36 27.36
N LEU A 41 -9.89 5.44 27.96
CA LEU A 41 -10.72 5.32 29.18
C LEU A 41 -12.03 4.57 28.95
N GLU A 42 -12.71 4.81 27.83
CA GLU A 42 -13.97 4.16 27.49
C GLU A 42 -13.78 2.66 27.26
N GLU A 43 -12.73 2.30 26.54
CA GLU A 43 -12.34 0.90 26.32
C GLU A 43 -11.97 0.22 27.65
N MET A 44 -11.19 0.87 28.49
CA MET A 44 -10.82 0.32 29.81
C MET A 44 -12.04 0.17 30.74
N ARG A 45 -13.04 1.06 30.66
CA ARG A 45 -14.31 0.90 31.38
C ARG A 45 -15.09 -0.32 30.87
N SER A 46 -15.18 -0.52 29.55
CA SER A 46 -15.82 -1.68 28.96
C SER A 46 -15.15 -2.98 29.38
N VAL A 47 -13.82 -3.01 29.41
CA VAL A 47 -13.06 -4.16 29.93
C VAL A 47 -13.34 -4.41 31.42
N LYS A 48 -13.37 -3.35 32.22
CA LYS A 48 -13.71 -3.45 33.67
C LYS A 48 -15.11 -4.01 33.88
N GLU A 49 -16.13 -3.54 33.14
CA GLU A 49 -17.50 -4.00 33.22
C GLU A 49 -17.61 -5.49 32.87
N TYR A 50 -16.99 -5.92 31.76
CA TYR A 50 -16.98 -7.32 31.35
C TYR A 50 -16.41 -8.25 32.43
N PHE A 51 -15.25 -7.91 33.01
CA PHE A 51 -14.67 -8.75 34.07
C PHE A 51 -15.42 -8.67 35.41
N ALA A 52 -16.09 -7.55 35.70
CA ALA A 52 -16.97 -7.42 36.85
C ALA A 52 -18.20 -8.34 36.76
N GLU A 53 -18.80 -8.45 35.58
CA GLU A 53 -19.89 -9.43 35.31
C GLU A 53 -19.41 -10.87 35.50
N LYS A 54 -18.18 -11.17 35.12
CA LYS A 54 -17.55 -12.49 35.34
C LYS A 54 -17.11 -12.70 36.81
N ARG A 55 -17.28 -11.72 37.69
CA ARG A 55 -16.92 -11.73 39.12
C ARG A 55 -15.46 -12.05 39.38
N ARG A 56 -14.56 -11.64 38.47
CA ARG A 56 -13.11 -11.81 38.61
C ARG A 56 -12.38 -10.64 38.00
N ASN A 57 -11.11 -10.48 38.31
CA ASN A 57 -10.22 -9.57 37.59
C ASN A 57 -9.58 -10.28 36.38
N PRO A 58 -9.17 -9.54 35.34
CA PRO A 58 -8.41 -10.10 34.25
C PRO A 58 -6.99 -10.49 34.66
N THR A 59 -6.43 -11.42 33.89
CA THR A 59 -4.98 -11.65 33.88
C THR A 59 -4.27 -10.64 32.97
N ASP A 60 -2.93 -10.52 33.14
CA ASP A 60 -2.10 -9.77 32.21
C ASP A 60 -2.20 -10.31 30.76
N VAL A 61 -2.29 -11.63 30.58
CA VAL A 61 -2.49 -12.28 29.27
C VAL A 61 -3.78 -11.81 28.63
N GLU A 62 -4.88 -11.72 29.37
CA GLU A 62 -6.18 -11.26 28.85
C GLU A 62 -6.14 -9.80 28.46
N LEU A 63 -5.55 -8.93 29.28
CA LEU A 63 -5.42 -7.50 28.96
C LEU A 63 -4.52 -7.25 27.75
N GLN A 64 -3.40 -7.96 27.64
CA GLN A 64 -2.54 -7.88 26.48
C GLN A 64 -3.28 -8.36 25.19
N THR A 65 -4.02 -9.47 25.28
CA THR A 65 -4.84 -9.97 24.15
C THR A 65 -5.85 -8.94 23.70
N ILE A 66 -6.61 -8.33 24.63
CA ILE A 66 -7.60 -7.29 24.32
C ILE A 66 -6.92 -6.06 23.71
N GLY A 67 -5.79 -5.61 24.29
CA GLY A 67 -5.04 -4.46 23.81
C GLY A 67 -4.55 -4.60 22.37
N GLN A 68 -4.04 -5.78 22.00
CA GLN A 68 -3.64 -6.06 20.63
C GLN A 68 -4.86 -6.08 19.70
N THR A 69 -5.90 -6.85 20.04
CA THR A 69 -7.12 -6.98 19.20
C THR A 69 -7.85 -5.65 19.02
N TRP A 70 -7.90 -4.81 20.05
CA TRP A 70 -8.54 -3.49 20.02
C TRP A 70 -7.61 -2.35 19.62
N SER A 71 -6.39 -2.63 19.13
CA SER A 71 -5.49 -1.58 18.63
C SER A 71 -6.08 -0.87 17.39
N GLU A 72 -5.62 0.36 17.10
CA GLU A 72 -6.00 1.06 15.86
C GLU A 72 -5.60 0.22 14.63
N HIS A 73 -4.44 -0.42 14.70
CA HIS A 73 -3.91 -1.23 13.62
C HIS A 73 -4.75 -2.47 13.28
N CYS A 74 -5.20 -3.24 14.30
CA CYS A 74 -5.99 -4.46 14.08
C CYS A 74 -7.48 -4.18 13.94
N CYS A 75 -8.04 -3.29 14.76
CA CYS A 75 -9.47 -3.00 14.79
C CYS A 75 -9.91 -1.95 13.76
N HIS A 76 -8.99 -1.09 13.28
CA HIS A 76 -9.30 0.07 12.45
C HIS A 76 -10.33 1.00 13.11
N LYS A 77 -10.11 1.36 14.38
CA LYS A 77 -11.07 2.10 15.22
C LYS A 77 -11.61 3.36 14.55
N THR A 78 -10.73 4.14 13.94
CA THR A 78 -11.08 5.40 13.27
C THR A 78 -11.95 5.16 12.04
N PHE A 79 -11.62 4.17 11.22
CA PHE A 79 -12.38 3.85 10.02
C PHE A 79 -13.71 3.16 10.31
N LYS A 80 -13.82 2.38 11.39
CA LYS A 80 -15.05 1.69 11.81
C LYS A 80 -15.88 2.50 12.82
N GLY A 81 -15.27 3.48 13.50
CA GLY A 81 -15.92 4.35 14.46
C GLY A 81 -16.90 5.33 13.83
N LYS A 82 -17.58 6.11 14.65
CA LYS A 82 -18.46 7.20 14.22
C LYS A 82 -17.67 8.50 14.10
N VAL A 83 -17.96 9.29 13.08
CA VAL A 83 -17.33 10.60 12.88
C VAL A 83 -18.39 11.69 12.71
N ASN A 84 -18.38 12.68 13.59
CA ASN A 84 -19.15 13.90 13.42
C ASN A 84 -18.39 14.85 12.49
N PHE A 85 -18.96 15.14 11.33
CA PHE A 85 -18.33 16.02 10.32
C PHE A 85 -19.36 16.93 9.67
N ARG A 86 -19.13 18.24 9.71
CA ARG A 86 -20.05 19.26 9.15
C ARG A 86 -21.51 19.10 9.62
N GLY A 87 -21.69 18.82 10.93
CA GLY A 87 -23.03 18.64 11.53
C GLY A 87 -23.75 17.35 11.16
N LYS A 88 -23.06 16.39 10.53
CA LYS A 88 -23.58 15.06 10.20
C LYS A 88 -22.78 13.97 10.87
N GLU A 89 -23.44 12.94 11.39
CA GLU A 89 -22.80 11.73 11.87
C GLU A 89 -22.55 10.76 10.69
N ILE A 90 -21.30 10.32 10.53
CA ILE A 90 -20.86 9.31 9.57
C ILE A 90 -20.70 8.00 10.32
N ASP A 91 -21.46 6.96 9.93
CA ASP A 91 -21.42 5.63 10.52
C ASP A 91 -20.28 4.78 9.92
N GLY A 92 -19.05 5.15 10.30
CA GLY A 92 -17.81 4.53 9.83
C GLY A 92 -17.36 5.01 8.45
N LEU A 93 -16.11 5.49 8.34
CA LEU A 93 -15.51 5.92 7.07
C LEU A 93 -15.43 4.75 6.08
N PHE A 94 -14.99 3.59 6.56
CA PHE A 94 -14.89 2.36 5.76
C PHE A 94 -16.24 2.00 5.12
N LYS A 95 -17.28 1.87 5.93
CA LYS A 95 -18.64 1.47 5.48
C LYS A 95 -19.23 2.50 4.52
N THR A 96 -19.03 3.79 4.84
CA THR A 96 -19.68 4.90 4.12
C THR A 96 -18.99 5.24 2.81
N TYR A 97 -17.66 5.12 2.74
CA TYR A 97 -16.89 5.62 1.61
C TYR A 97 -16.07 4.55 0.89
N ILE A 98 -15.47 3.60 1.59
CA ILE A 98 -14.53 2.63 0.98
C ILE A 98 -15.26 1.38 0.46
N SER A 99 -16.11 0.75 1.27
CA SER A 99 -16.84 -0.45 0.83
C SER A 99 -18.06 -0.14 -0.04
N LYS A 100 -18.61 1.06 0.03
CA LYS A 100 -19.81 1.48 -0.71
C LYS A 100 -19.67 1.44 -2.25
N PRO A 101 -18.53 1.83 -2.85
CA PRO A 101 -18.33 1.68 -4.29
C PRO A 101 -18.55 0.27 -4.79
N PHE A 102 -18.02 -0.74 -4.12
CA PHE A 102 -18.22 -2.15 -4.46
C PHE A 102 -19.71 -2.53 -4.54
N LYS A 103 -20.50 -2.09 -3.54
CA LYS A 103 -21.95 -2.35 -3.49
C LYS A 103 -22.73 -1.64 -4.62
N LYS A 104 -22.23 -0.49 -5.11
CA LYS A 104 -22.83 0.27 -6.19
C LYS A 104 -22.45 -0.28 -7.57
N ILE A 105 -21.19 -0.64 -7.76
CA ILE A 105 -20.64 -1.13 -9.03
C ILE A 105 -21.08 -2.57 -9.29
N LYS A 106 -21.16 -3.41 -8.22
CA LYS A 106 -21.54 -4.84 -8.26
C LYS A 106 -20.73 -5.63 -9.30
N PRO A 107 -19.40 -5.62 -9.24
CA PRO A 107 -18.58 -6.32 -10.22
C PRO A 107 -18.67 -7.84 -10.01
N ASP A 108 -19.07 -8.57 -11.05
CA ASP A 108 -19.20 -10.05 -11.06
C ASP A 108 -17.85 -10.78 -11.10
N TRP A 109 -16.79 -10.03 -11.37
CA TRP A 109 -15.42 -10.53 -11.48
C TRP A 109 -14.61 -10.42 -10.16
N CYS A 110 -15.14 -9.80 -9.10
CA CYS A 110 -14.55 -9.86 -7.77
C CYS A 110 -14.94 -11.17 -7.07
N PHE A 111 -13.98 -11.83 -6.41
CA PHE A 111 -14.16 -13.10 -5.74
C PHE A 111 -14.20 -12.97 -4.21
N SER A 112 -13.25 -12.23 -3.62
CA SER A 112 -13.19 -11.90 -2.19
C SER A 112 -12.84 -10.43 -2.02
N VAL A 113 -13.62 -9.70 -1.21
CA VAL A 113 -13.51 -8.24 -1.06
C VAL A 113 -13.64 -7.87 0.42
N PHE A 114 -12.55 -7.40 1.04
CA PHE A 114 -12.47 -7.04 2.46
C PHE A 114 -12.91 -8.15 3.43
N GLU A 115 -12.78 -9.41 3.04
CA GLU A 115 -13.21 -10.55 3.84
C GLU A 115 -12.04 -11.39 4.39
N ASP A 116 -10.86 -11.21 3.82
CA ASP A 116 -9.69 -12.05 4.12
C ASP A 116 -8.39 -11.22 4.08
N ASN A 117 -7.26 -11.86 4.30
CA ASN A 117 -5.92 -11.26 4.23
C ASN A 117 -5.68 -10.45 2.96
N ALA A 118 -6.16 -10.92 1.80
CA ALA A 118 -6.00 -10.24 0.51
C ALA A 118 -7.32 -10.10 -0.24
N GLY A 119 -7.44 -9.07 -1.08
CA GLY A 119 -8.50 -8.96 -2.07
C GLY A 119 -8.26 -9.90 -3.25
N ILE A 120 -9.31 -10.54 -3.78
CA ILE A 120 -9.19 -11.52 -4.87
C ILE A 120 -10.14 -11.15 -6.00
N VAL A 121 -9.60 -11.08 -7.23
CA VAL A 121 -10.37 -10.93 -8.47
C VAL A 121 -10.27 -12.18 -9.33
N LYS A 122 -11.31 -12.48 -10.11
CA LYS A 122 -11.30 -13.59 -11.06
C LYS A 122 -10.40 -13.24 -12.26
N PHE A 123 -9.36 -14.00 -12.45
CA PHE A 123 -8.53 -13.96 -13.65
C PHE A 123 -9.25 -14.63 -14.82
N ASP A 124 -9.67 -15.86 -14.61
CA ASP A 124 -10.53 -16.64 -15.51
C ASP A 124 -11.44 -17.58 -14.71
N ARG A 125 -11.97 -18.62 -15.37
CA ARG A 125 -12.82 -19.64 -14.72
C ARG A 125 -12.07 -20.55 -13.72
N ASN A 126 -10.75 -20.65 -13.83
CA ASN A 126 -9.93 -21.56 -13.04
C ASN A 126 -9.09 -20.83 -11.99
N TYR A 127 -8.69 -19.59 -12.28
CA TYR A 127 -7.74 -18.82 -11.47
C TYR A 127 -8.31 -17.50 -10.99
N GLY A 128 -7.89 -17.12 -9.79
CA GLY A 128 -8.03 -15.80 -9.22
C GLY A 128 -6.65 -15.14 -9.02
N ILE A 129 -6.64 -13.82 -8.97
CA ILE A 129 -5.49 -13.03 -8.58
C ILE A 129 -5.76 -12.42 -7.22
N ALA A 130 -4.94 -12.75 -6.26
CA ALA A 130 -4.93 -12.14 -4.94
C ALA A 130 -3.96 -10.94 -4.94
N ILE A 131 -4.31 -9.89 -4.24
CA ILE A 131 -3.43 -8.72 -4.05
C ILE A 131 -3.61 -8.12 -2.66
N LYS A 132 -2.49 -7.72 -2.06
CA LYS A 132 -2.43 -6.99 -0.80
C LYS A 132 -1.35 -5.93 -0.88
N VAL A 133 -1.59 -4.79 -0.23
CA VAL A 133 -0.59 -3.74 0.01
C VAL A 133 -0.74 -3.27 1.44
N GLU A 134 0.35 -3.22 2.18
CA GLU A 134 0.42 -2.83 3.58
C GLU A 134 1.39 -1.67 3.79
N THR A 135 1.27 -1.01 4.94
CA THR A 135 2.20 0.03 5.38
C THR A 135 3.15 -0.50 6.45
N HIS A 136 4.43 -0.17 6.34
CA HIS A 136 5.44 -0.54 7.35
C HIS A 136 6.30 0.67 7.74
N ASN A 137 5.65 1.82 8.00
CA ASN A 137 6.28 3.12 8.21
C ASN A 137 7.07 3.20 9.53
N HIS A 138 6.41 3.02 10.67
CA HIS A 138 7.02 3.15 12.00
C HIS A 138 8.21 2.20 12.23
N PRO A 139 8.11 0.89 11.89
CA PRO A 139 9.25 0.00 11.99
C PRO A 139 10.43 0.44 11.13
N SER A 140 10.15 0.93 9.91
CA SER A 140 11.20 1.42 8.98
C SER A 140 11.82 2.74 9.42
N ALA A 141 11.12 3.58 10.19
CA ALA A 141 11.68 4.80 10.77
C ALA A 141 12.71 4.47 11.86
N VAL A 142 12.49 3.40 12.62
CA VAL A 142 13.36 2.95 13.72
C VAL A 142 14.51 2.07 13.22
N GLU A 143 14.20 1.08 12.39
CA GLU A 143 15.17 0.13 11.81
C GLU A 143 14.89 -0.03 10.32
N PRO A 144 15.47 0.83 9.45
CA PRO A 144 15.08 0.93 8.05
C PRO A 144 15.16 -0.38 7.27
N PHE A 145 16.26 -1.12 7.40
CA PHE A 145 16.45 -2.39 6.70
C PHE A 145 15.49 -3.47 7.23
N GLY A 146 15.52 -3.73 8.53
CA GLY A 146 14.68 -4.77 9.16
C GLY A 146 13.20 -4.45 9.04
N GLY A 147 12.80 -3.19 9.26
CA GLY A 147 11.42 -2.74 9.14
C GLY A 147 10.86 -2.91 7.72
N ALA A 148 11.61 -2.54 6.69
CA ALA A 148 11.17 -2.68 5.32
C ALA A 148 11.18 -4.15 4.84
N ALA A 149 12.17 -4.93 5.24
CA ALA A 149 12.25 -6.35 4.93
C ALA A 149 11.04 -7.12 5.51
N THR A 150 10.68 -6.87 6.76
CA THR A 150 9.52 -7.52 7.40
C THR A 150 8.19 -7.03 6.82
N GLY A 151 8.12 -5.79 6.32
CA GLY A 151 6.98 -5.30 5.56
C GLY A 151 6.73 -6.11 4.28
N THR A 152 7.80 -6.41 3.54
CA THR A 152 7.74 -7.28 2.33
C THR A 152 7.32 -8.70 2.69
N GLY A 153 7.89 -9.30 3.74
CA GLY A 153 7.50 -10.63 4.22
C GLY A 153 6.03 -10.68 4.65
N GLY A 154 5.54 -9.64 5.35
CA GLY A 154 4.16 -9.55 5.78
C GLY A 154 3.15 -9.66 4.63
N VAL A 155 3.34 -8.90 3.55
CA VAL A 155 2.42 -8.95 2.40
C VAL A 155 2.53 -10.25 1.60
N ILE A 156 3.70 -10.90 1.58
CA ILE A 156 3.86 -12.23 0.99
C ILE A 156 3.04 -13.25 1.80
N ARG A 157 3.10 -13.19 3.14
CA ARG A 157 2.29 -14.06 4.02
C ARG A 157 0.79 -13.80 3.89
N ASP A 158 0.35 -12.55 3.68
CA ASP A 158 -1.07 -12.25 3.38
C ASP A 158 -1.55 -13.00 2.13
N ILE A 159 -0.72 -13.07 1.09
CA ILE A 159 -1.02 -13.83 -0.13
C ILE A 159 -1.07 -15.34 0.17
N LEU A 160 -0.14 -15.86 0.94
CA LEU A 160 -0.17 -17.25 1.41
C LEU A 160 -1.39 -17.52 2.30
N GLY A 161 -1.79 -16.54 3.12
CA GLY A 161 -2.96 -16.57 3.99
C GLY A 161 -4.28 -16.78 3.24
N VAL A 162 -4.34 -16.50 1.95
CA VAL A 162 -5.49 -16.83 1.07
C VAL A 162 -5.23 -18.00 0.13
N TRP A 163 -4.22 -18.84 0.40
CA TRP A 163 -3.84 -20.00 -0.42
C TRP A 163 -3.33 -19.62 -1.82
N ALA A 164 -2.96 -18.38 -2.06
CA ALA A 164 -2.38 -17.97 -3.33
C ALA A 164 -0.86 -18.18 -3.35
N ASP A 165 -0.29 -18.45 -4.53
CA ASP A 165 1.15 -18.51 -4.75
C ASP A 165 1.66 -17.10 -5.09
N PRO A 166 2.56 -16.49 -4.31
CA PRO A 166 3.13 -15.18 -4.57
C PRO A 166 3.90 -15.17 -5.91
N ILE A 167 3.53 -14.25 -6.80
CA ILE A 167 4.10 -14.17 -8.16
C ILE A 167 4.81 -12.85 -8.45
N ALA A 168 4.49 -11.78 -7.74
CA ALA A 168 5.15 -10.48 -7.88
C ALA A 168 4.99 -9.63 -6.62
N CYS A 169 5.99 -8.79 -6.34
CA CYS A 169 5.94 -7.71 -5.36
C CYS A 169 5.83 -6.34 -6.04
N THR A 170 5.36 -5.36 -5.30
CA THR A 170 5.34 -3.93 -5.65
C THR A 170 5.66 -3.12 -4.41
N ASP A 171 6.28 -1.95 -4.57
CA ASP A 171 6.54 -1.04 -3.45
C ASP A 171 6.32 0.42 -3.85
N VAL A 172 5.89 1.26 -2.92
CA VAL A 172 5.89 2.72 -3.08
C VAL A 172 6.48 3.34 -1.84
N LEU A 173 7.51 4.16 -2.03
CA LEU A 173 8.38 4.62 -0.97
C LEU A 173 8.39 6.17 -0.90
N GLY A 174 8.40 6.70 0.32
CA GLY A 174 8.47 8.14 0.55
C GLY A 174 9.55 8.50 1.56
N PHE A 175 10.45 9.39 1.18
CA PHE A 175 11.60 9.80 1.98
C PHE A 175 11.69 11.33 2.11
N GLY A 176 12.36 11.81 3.16
CA GLY A 176 12.83 13.19 3.22
C GLY A 176 13.90 13.48 2.14
N PRO A 177 14.25 14.77 1.91
CA PRO A 177 15.34 15.13 1.01
C PRO A 177 16.65 14.42 1.39
N LEU A 178 17.33 13.82 0.41
CA LEU A 178 18.57 13.05 0.66
C LEU A 178 19.76 13.93 1.07
N ASP A 179 19.68 15.21 0.78
CA ASP A 179 20.66 16.27 1.14
C ASP A 179 20.26 17.05 2.40
N PHE A 180 19.32 16.52 3.19
CA PHE A 180 18.87 17.17 4.44
C PHE A 180 20.05 17.45 5.37
N ASP A 181 20.10 18.66 5.93
CA ASP A 181 21.18 19.03 6.85
C ASP A 181 21.08 18.25 8.17
N TYR A 182 22.01 17.33 8.41
CA TYR A 182 22.05 16.47 9.59
C TYR A 182 22.03 17.25 10.93
N ARG A 183 22.50 18.52 10.93
CA ARG A 183 22.48 19.38 12.12
C ARG A 183 21.09 19.84 12.53
N LYS A 184 20.12 19.72 11.62
CA LYS A 184 18.70 20.06 11.84
C LYS A 184 17.87 18.87 12.25
N LEU A 185 18.47 17.66 12.32
CA LEU A 185 17.75 16.45 12.74
C LEU A 185 17.58 16.46 14.27
N PRO A 186 16.34 16.29 14.76
CA PRO A 186 16.10 16.05 16.17
C PRO A 186 16.72 14.72 16.62
N PRO A 187 17.03 14.54 17.92
CA PRO A 187 17.43 13.27 18.47
C PRO A 187 16.42 12.16 18.11
N GLY A 188 16.90 10.95 17.81
CA GLY A 188 16.08 9.80 17.43
C GLY A 188 15.52 9.81 16.01
N VAL A 189 15.69 10.90 15.24
CA VAL A 189 15.31 10.94 13.81
C VAL A 189 16.53 10.61 12.96
N LYS A 190 16.40 9.58 12.13
CA LYS A 190 17.47 9.13 11.22
C LYS A 190 17.57 10.03 9.99
N HIS A 191 18.79 10.15 9.45
CA HIS A 191 19.02 10.92 8.22
C HIS A 191 18.30 10.27 7.03
N PRO A 192 17.56 11.02 6.17
CA PRO A 192 16.79 10.46 5.05
C PRO A 192 17.60 9.56 4.12
N LYS A 193 18.86 9.88 3.82
CA LYS A 193 19.74 9.05 2.99
C LYS A 193 20.01 7.66 3.63
N TYR A 194 20.22 7.61 4.95
CA TYR A 194 20.39 6.34 5.66
C TYR A 194 19.10 5.51 5.62
N VAL A 195 17.95 6.18 5.81
CA VAL A 195 16.63 5.51 5.73
C VAL A 195 16.37 5.00 4.32
N TYR A 196 16.64 5.80 3.31
CA TYR A 196 16.51 5.45 1.88
C TYR A 196 17.29 4.17 1.53
N MET A 197 18.59 4.15 1.85
CA MET A 197 19.45 2.99 1.59
C MET A 197 18.99 1.74 2.34
N GLY A 198 18.63 1.91 3.61
CA GLY A 198 18.18 0.78 4.45
C GLY A 198 16.85 0.19 3.97
N VAL A 199 15.88 1.02 3.65
CA VAL A 199 14.56 0.57 3.17
C VAL A 199 14.68 -0.18 1.84
N ILE A 200 15.36 0.40 0.86
CA ILE A 200 15.56 -0.23 -0.46
C ILE A 200 16.31 -1.56 -0.31
N GLY A 201 17.39 -1.57 0.48
CA GLY A 201 18.15 -2.78 0.75
C GLY A 201 17.33 -3.87 1.43
N GLY A 202 16.47 -3.49 2.38
CA GLY A 202 15.59 -4.42 3.09
C GLY A 202 14.54 -5.09 2.19
N ILE A 203 13.84 -4.29 1.36
CA ILE A 203 12.86 -4.78 0.38
C ILE A 203 13.54 -5.70 -0.64
N GLY A 204 14.64 -5.25 -1.24
CA GLY A 204 15.42 -6.03 -2.20
C GLY A 204 15.91 -7.35 -1.62
N SER A 205 16.50 -7.31 -0.42
CA SER A 205 16.98 -8.51 0.25
C SER A 205 15.86 -9.53 0.46
N TYR A 206 14.68 -9.10 0.90
CA TYR A 206 13.58 -10.05 1.16
C TYR A 206 13.02 -10.63 -0.14
N GLY A 207 12.60 -9.79 -1.09
CA GLY A 207 12.01 -10.22 -2.36
C GLY A 207 12.94 -11.11 -3.18
N ASN A 208 14.22 -10.71 -3.29
CA ASN A 208 15.22 -11.46 -4.04
C ASN A 208 15.48 -12.85 -3.42
N ASN A 209 15.61 -12.94 -2.09
CA ASN A 209 15.80 -14.24 -1.43
C ASN A 209 14.55 -15.15 -1.49
N MET A 210 13.35 -14.57 -1.61
CA MET A 210 12.11 -15.32 -1.89
C MET A 210 11.99 -15.75 -3.36
N GLY A 211 12.82 -15.23 -4.26
CA GLY A 211 12.72 -15.45 -5.69
C GLY A 211 11.41 -14.91 -6.29
N ILE A 212 10.91 -13.79 -5.75
CA ILE A 212 9.70 -13.13 -6.21
C ILE A 212 10.08 -11.78 -6.83
N PRO A 213 9.69 -11.49 -8.08
CA PRO A 213 10.09 -10.26 -8.75
C PRO A 213 9.37 -9.05 -8.16
N THR A 214 10.10 -7.94 -7.92
CA THR A 214 9.50 -6.63 -7.62
C THR A 214 9.34 -5.86 -8.92
N VAL A 215 8.10 -5.72 -9.40
CA VAL A 215 7.79 -5.37 -10.80
C VAL A 215 7.26 -3.97 -11.01
N ASN A 216 6.80 -3.31 -9.94
CA ASN A 216 6.19 -1.98 -9.99
C ASN A 216 6.47 -1.23 -8.70
N GLY A 217 6.45 0.09 -8.76
CA GLY A 217 6.61 0.95 -7.60
C GLY A 217 6.84 2.41 -7.97
N ALA A 218 7.05 3.23 -6.95
CA ALA A 218 7.42 4.64 -7.09
C ALA A 218 8.25 5.09 -5.89
N VAL A 219 9.02 6.17 -6.07
CA VAL A 219 9.78 6.79 -4.98
C VAL A 219 9.52 8.29 -4.97
N TYR A 220 9.02 8.80 -3.85
CA TYR A 220 8.71 10.21 -3.64
C TYR A 220 9.57 10.83 -2.56
N PHE A 221 9.83 12.12 -2.71
CA PHE A 221 10.58 12.93 -1.75
C PHE A 221 9.76 14.13 -1.29
N ASP A 222 9.54 14.22 0.02
CA ASP A 222 8.83 15.33 0.68
C ASP A 222 9.47 15.63 2.04
N GLU A 223 9.55 16.88 2.43
CA GLU A 223 10.15 17.29 3.70
C GLU A 223 9.48 16.63 4.92
N SER A 224 8.15 16.43 4.87
CA SER A 224 7.39 15.80 5.95
C SER A 224 7.73 14.32 6.15
N TYR A 225 8.35 13.68 5.17
CA TYR A 225 8.80 12.28 5.25
C TYR A 225 10.14 12.14 5.96
N THR A 226 10.84 13.24 6.28
CA THR A 226 12.12 13.19 7.03
C THR A 226 11.94 12.49 8.39
N GLY A 227 10.88 12.81 9.12
CA GLY A 227 10.58 12.17 10.41
C GLY A 227 9.52 11.06 10.32
N ASN A 228 8.85 10.92 9.19
CA ASN A 228 7.73 10.00 8.97
C ASN A 228 7.91 9.30 7.63
N VAL A 229 8.90 8.40 7.53
CA VAL A 229 9.13 7.62 6.30
C VAL A 229 7.87 6.88 5.87
N VAL A 230 7.64 6.81 4.56
CA VAL A 230 6.53 6.08 3.97
C VAL A 230 7.06 4.82 3.30
N VAL A 231 6.56 3.66 3.71
CA VAL A 231 6.94 2.36 3.16
C VAL A 231 5.67 1.55 2.91
N TYR A 232 5.27 1.46 1.66
CA TYR A 232 4.21 0.58 1.21
C TYR A 232 4.85 -0.62 0.51
N CYS A 233 4.54 -1.83 1.02
CA CYS A 233 4.93 -3.09 0.41
C CYS A 233 3.66 -3.79 -0.09
N GLY A 234 3.73 -4.37 -1.29
CA GLY A 234 2.62 -5.09 -1.87
C GLY A 234 3.05 -6.42 -2.49
N CYS A 235 2.10 -7.35 -2.54
CA CYS A 235 2.31 -8.64 -3.20
C CYS A 235 1.07 -9.06 -3.97
N VAL A 236 1.32 -9.70 -5.12
CA VAL A 236 0.32 -10.30 -6.00
C VAL A 236 0.51 -11.80 -6.02
N GLY A 237 -0.58 -12.56 -5.99
CA GLY A 237 -0.52 -14.02 -6.02
C GLY A 237 -1.52 -14.66 -6.98
N LEU A 238 -1.17 -15.84 -7.45
CA LEU A 238 -2.03 -16.68 -8.30
C LEU A 238 -2.73 -17.75 -7.45
N LEU A 239 -4.05 -17.80 -7.54
CA LEU A 239 -4.89 -18.73 -6.79
C LEU A 239 -5.69 -19.63 -7.72
N PRO A 240 -5.51 -20.96 -7.71
CA PRO A 240 -6.46 -21.87 -8.30
C PRO A 240 -7.80 -21.84 -7.52
N LEU A 241 -8.87 -21.29 -8.11
CA LEU A 241 -10.13 -21.02 -7.40
C LEU A 241 -10.76 -22.26 -6.76
N LYS A 242 -10.58 -23.44 -7.36
CA LYS A 242 -11.04 -24.71 -6.80
C LYS A 242 -10.26 -25.15 -5.55
N LYS A 243 -9.11 -24.55 -5.27
CA LYS A 243 -8.24 -24.84 -4.12
C LYS A 243 -8.43 -23.87 -2.97
N PHE A 244 -9.15 -22.77 -3.19
CA PHE A 244 -9.47 -21.84 -2.12
C PHE A 244 -10.34 -22.50 -1.06
N ARG A 245 -9.89 -22.48 0.19
CA ARG A 245 -10.58 -23.08 1.32
C ARG A 245 -10.54 -22.17 2.53
N LYS A 246 -11.71 -21.83 3.02
CA LYS A 246 -11.94 -21.06 4.25
C LYS A 246 -13.20 -21.64 4.93
N ASN A 247 -13.09 -22.87 5.41
CA ASN A 247 -14.20 -23.65 5.95
C ASN A 247 -13.84 -24.41 7.24
N ALA A 248 -13.06 -23.77 8.10
CA ALA A 248 -12.69 -24.31 9.41
C ALA A 248 -13.94 -24.65 10.25
N LYS A 249 -13.85 -25.71 11.02
CA LYS A 249 -14.96 -26.26 11.80
C LYS A 249 -14.52 -26.55 13.23
N THR A 250 -15.49 -26.60 14.13
CA THR A 250 -15.28 -27.16 15.48
C THR A 250 -14.65 -28.55 15.39
N GLY A 251 -13.61 -28.77 16.17
CA GLY A 251 -12.81 -30.00 16.17
C GLY A 251 -11.56 -29.93 15.31
N ASP A 252 -11.46 -28.99 14.34
CA ASP A 252 -10.22 -28.79 13.57
C ASP A 252 -9.08 -28.40 14.52
N LEU A 253 -7.91 -28.95 14.25
CA LEU A 253 -6.69 -28.66 14.99
C LEU A 253 -6.08 -27.36 14.55
N ILE A 254 -5.57 -26.59 15.50
CA ILE A 254 -4.83 -25.36 15.26
C ILE A 254 -3.35 -25.72 15.16
N VAL A 255 -2.79 -25.60 13.95
CA VAL A 255 -1.39 -25.89 13.66
C VAL A 255 -0.64 -24.59 13.45
N LEU A 256 0.40 -24.36 14.25
CA LEU A 256 1.37 -23.30 14.07
C LEU A 256 2.56 -23.85 13.30
N ALA A 257 2.92 -23.21 12.19
CA ALA A 257 4.05 -23.60 11.35
C ALA A 257 4.98 -22.41 11.05
N GLY A 258 6.27 -22.68 10.93
CA GLY A 258 7.31 -21.71 10.59
C GLY A 258 8.26 -21.38 11.73
N GLY A 259 8.75 -20.15 11.78
CA GLY A 259 9.77 -19.70 12.72
C GLY A 259 9.39 -19.82 14.19
N LYS A 260 10.39 -19.94 15.06
CA LYS A 260 10.19 -19.99 16.51
C LYS A 260 9.77 -18.65 17.09
N THR A 261 8.97 -18.69 18.15
CA THR A 261 8.47 -17.51 18.87
C THR A 261 9.51 -16.93 19.82
N GLY A 262 9.79 -15.64 19.71
CA GLY A 262 10.66 -14.87 20.60
C GLY A 262 9.98 -13.64 21.18
N ARG A 263 10.75 -12.67 21.68
CA ARG A 263 10.26 -11.36 22.12
C ARG A 263 10.29 -10.30 21.04
N ASP A 264 10.66 -10.65 19.81
CA ASP A 264 10.65 -9.77 18.66
C ASP A 264 9.21 -9.40 18.28
N GLY A 265 8.99 -8.13 17.98
CA GLY A 265 7.67 -7.60 17.60
C GLY A 265 6.66 -7.48 18.74
N ILE A 266 7.06 -7.63 20.01
CA ILE A 266 6.14 -7.39 21.12
C ILE A 266 5.68 -5.93 21.11
N HIS A 267 4.35 -5.72 21.17
CA HIS A 267 3.70 -4.43 21.05
C HIS A 267 3.92 -3.71 19.69
N GLY A 268 4.24 -4.42 18.62
CA GLY A 268 4.41 -3.84 17.27
C GLY A 268 3.18 -3.07 16.79
N VAL A 269 1.99 -3.64 16.94
CA VAL A 269 0.73 -2.96 16.53
C VAL A 269 0.38 -1.75 17.39
N THR A 270 0.73 -1.74 18.68
CA THR A 270 0.53 -0.57 19.54
C THR A 270 1.55 0.52 19.22
N PHE A 271 2.78 0.15 18.92
CA PHE A 271 3.81 1.07 18.42
C PHE A 271 3.46 1.66 17.06
N ALA A 272 2.97 0.86 16.12
CA ALA A 272 2.52 1.34 14.81
C ALA A 272 1.31 2.31 14.89
N SER A 273 0.65 2.39 16.05
CA SER A 273 -0.48 3.27 16.34
C SER A 273 -0.15 4.39 17.34
N ALA A 274 1.15 4.69 17.54
CA ALA A 274 1.64 5.74 18.42
C ALA A 274 2.42 6.78 17.62
N GLU A 275 2.51 8.01 18.14
CA GLU A 275 3.37 9.05 17.56
C GLU A 275 4.86 8.71 17.78
N LEU A 276 5.71 8.98 16.80
CA LEU A 276 7.15 8.85 16.92
C LEU A 276 7.71 9.98 17.81
N THR A 277 8.60 9.63 18.71
CA THR A 277 9.26 10.55 19.66
C THR A 277 10.76 10.42 19.58
N GLU A 278 11.48 11.34 20.20
CA GLU A 278 12.95 11.27 20.33
C GLU A 278 13.46 9.97 20.97
N LYS A 279 12.62 9.30 21.78
CA LYS A 279 12.95 8.04 22.47
C LYS A 279 12.45 6.79 21.73
N SER A 280 11.78 6.94 20.60
CA SER A 280 11.19 5.81 19.89
C SER A 280 12.23 4.76 19.47
N GLU A 281 13.45 5.16 19.13
CA GLU A 281 14.53 4.23 18.81
C GLU A 281 14.91 3.35 20.02
N GLU A 282 15.09 3.94 21.20
CA GLU A 282 15.49 3.18 22.40
C GLU A 282 14.37 2.28 22.92
N VAL A 283 13.14 2.81 22.96
CA VAL A 283 11.98 2.16 23.59
C VAL A 283 11.34 1.14 22.67
N SER A 284 11.24 1.43 21.37
CA SER A 284 10.45 0.66 20.41
C SER A 284 11.28 -0.22 19.46
N ARG A 285 12.62 -0.21 19.56
CA ARG A 285 13.46 -1.10 18.75
C ARG A 285 13.11 -2.59 18.92
N PRO A 286 12.78 -3.09 20.14
CA PRO A 286 12.32 -4.46 20.31
C PRO A 286 10.97 -4.77 19.63
N SER A 287 10.18 -3.75 19.29
CA SER A 287 8.91 -3.90 18.54
C SER A 287 9.12 -4.09 17.04
N VAL A 288 10.34 -3.89 16.53
CA VAL A 288 10.69 -4.21 15.12
C VAL A 288 11.01 -5.70 15.03
N GLN A 289 10.38 -6.34 14.08
CA GLN A 289 10.56 -7.77 13.84
C GLN A 289 11.91 -8.06 13.15
N ILE A 290 12.31 -9.33 13.14
CA ILE A 290 13.53 -9.81 12.50
C ILE A 290 13.13 -10.68 11.30
N ALA A 291 13.53 -10.27 10.11
CA ALA A 291 13.20 -10.94 8.86
C ALA A 291 14.07 -12.17 8.59
N ASN A 292 13.47 -13.26 8.10
CA ASN A 292 14.15 -14.47 7.64
C ASN A 292 13.49 -15.06 6.37
N PRO A 293 13.78 -14.52 5.18
CA PRO A 293 13.09 -14.91 3.95
C PRO A 293 13.29 -16.39 3.59
N ILE A 294 14.38 -17.04 4.02
CA ILE A 294 14.63 -18.47 3.78
C ILE A 294 13.59 -19.34 4.47
N GLU A 295 13.24 -19.00 5.72
CA GLU A 295 12.19 -19.72 6.44
C GLU A 295 10.83 -19.53 5.78
N GLU A 296 10.55 -18.34 5.25
CA GLU A 296 9.30 -18.07 4.54
C GLU A 296 9.23 -18.82 3.19
N GLU A 297 10.33 -18.95 2.46
CA GLU A 297 10.38 -19.71 1.22
C GLU A 297 10.10 -21.22 1.46
N LYS A 298 10.70 -21.82 2.49
CA LYS A 298 10.41 -23.19 2.90
C LYS A 298 8.93 -23.35 3.27
N LEU A 299 8.43 -22.42 4.08
CA LEU A 299 7.02 -22.39 4.53
C LEU A 299 6.07 -22.28 3.34
N LYS A 300 6.37 -21.42 2.37
CA LYS A 300 5.60 -21.25 1.13
C LYS A 300 5.48 -22.58 0.38
N ARG A 301 6.57 -23.30 0.16
CA ARG A 301 6.57 -24.60 -0.56
C ARG A 301 5.66 -25.61 0.13
N ALA A 302 5.77 -25.73 1.45
CA ALA A 302 4.91 -26.61 2.22
C ALA A 302 3.42 -26.22 2.13
N LEU A 303 3.09 -24.93 2.26
CA LEU A 303 1.73 -24.43 2.16
C LEU A 303 1.10 -24.68 0.80
N ILE A 304 1.85 -24.48 -0.29
CA ILE A 304 1.37 -24.74 -1.64
C ILE A 304 1.07 -26.23 -1.84
N GLU A 305 1.92 -27.16 -1.35
CA GLU A 305 1.67 -28.60 -1.40
C GLU A 305 0.42 -28.98 -0.57
N ILE A 306 0.28 -28.43 0.65
CA ILE A 306 -0.90 -28.65 1.52
C ILE A 306 -2.19 -28.13 0.83
N ARG A 307 -2.14 -26.96 0.19
CA ARG A 307 -3.23 -26.41 -0.62
C ARG A 307 -3.63 -27.36 -1.74
N ASP A 308 -2.65 -27.81 -2.53
CA ASP A 308 -2.89 -28.62 -3.72
C ASP A 308 -3.45 -29.99 -3.39
N LEU A 309 -3.08 -30.53 -2.24
CA LEU A 309 -3.64 -31.75 -1.69
C LEU A 309 -4.95 -31.56 -0.89
N CYS A 310 -5.37 -30.29 -0.70
CA CYS A 310 -6.59 -29.91 0.04
C CYS A 310 -6.63 -30.45 1.49
N LEU A 311 -5.52 -30.38 2.21
CA LEU A 311 -5.39 -30.94 3.56
C LEU A 311 -5.77 -29.97 4.68
N GLY A 312 -5.69 -28.65 4.46
CA GLY A 312 -6.09 -27.62 5.43
C GLY A 312 -7.52 -27.13 5.20
N SER A 313 -8.21 -26.74 6.27
CA SER A 313 -9.53 -26.09 6.24
C SER A 313 -9.43 -24.58 6.06
N SER A 314 -8.45 -23.92 6.66
CA SER A 314 -8.10 -22.51 6.45
C SER A 314 -6.64 -22.27 6.79
N THR A 315 -6.14 -21.12 6.35
CA THR A 315 -4.83 -20.59 6.74
C THR A 315 -4.92 -19.08 6.93
N THR A 316 -4.06 -18.53 7.77
CA THR A 316 -3.84 -17.08 7.94
C THR A 316 -2.42 -16.85 8.40
N ASP A 317 -1.88 -15.67 8.18
CA ASP A 317 -0.56 -15.29 8.68
C ASP A 317 -0.59 -14.96 10.17
N LEU A 318 0.59 -14.87 10.77
CA LEU A 318 0.81 -14.29 12.08
C LEU A 318 1.53 -12.94 11.90
N GLY A 319 0.79 -11.93 11.52
CA GLY A 319 1.24 -10.55 11.44
C GLY A 319 1.14 -9.82 12.77
N GLY A 320 0.56 -8.62 12.76
CA GLY A 320 0.35 -7.82 13.94
C GLY A 320 -0.48 -8.53 15.02
N GLY A 321 0.01 -8.47 16.27
CA GLY A 321 -0.61 -9.14 17.41
C GLY A 321 -0.39 -10.65 17.50
N GLY A 322 0.36 -11.25 16.56
CA GLY A 322 0.79 -12.65 16.60
C GLY A 322 -0.36 -13.67 16.71
N LEU A 323 -0.23 -14.61 17.64
CA LEU A 323 -1.26 -15.64 17.86
C LEU A 323 -2.61 -15.05 18.29
N SER A 324 -2.62 -13.89 18.99
CA SER A 324 -3.84 -13.27 19.48
C SER A 324 -4.77 -12.82 18.34
N SER A 325 -4.21 -12.24 17.29
CA SER A 325 -4.95 -11.87 16.08
C SER A 325 -5.30 -13.09 15.24
N ALA A 326 -4.34 -13.94 14.90
CA ALA A 326 -4.55 -15.07 14.02
C ALA A 326 -5.61 -16.06 14.55
N ILE A 327 -5.54 -16.45 15.82
CA ILE A 327 -6.52 -17.37 16.44
C ILE A 327 -7.85 -16.68 16.69
N GLY A 328 -7.79 -15.42 17.16
CA GLY A 328 -8.99 -14.64 17.44
C GLY A 328 -9.83 -14.40 16.18
N GLU A 329 -9.23 -13.93 15.11
CA GLU A 329 -9.88 -13.69 13.82
C GLU A 329 -10.43 -14.97 13.21
N THR A 330 -9.66 -16.07 13.26
CA THR A 330 -10.14 -17.40 12.84
C THR A 330 -11.37 -17.80 13.64
N SER A 331 -11.33 -17.67 14.96
CA SER A 331 -12.47 -18.01 15.84
C SER A 331 -13.70 -17.14 15.55
N SER A 332 -13.50 -15.83 15.41
CA SER A 332 -14.57 -14.86 15.09
C SER A 332 -15.20 -15.15 13.73
N ARG A 333 -14.38 -15.38 12.71
CA ARG A 333 -14.82 -15.65 11.33
C ARG A 333 -15.68 -16.92 11.23
N PHE A 334 -15.26 -17.98 11.89
CA PHE A 334 -15.95 -19.27 11.82
C PHE A 334 -16.93 -19.49 12.98
N ARG A 335 -17.16 -18.47 13.83
CA ARG A 335 -18.10 -18.49 14.96
C ARG A 335 -17.84 -19.67 15.90
N CYS A 336 -16.60 -19.84 16.30
CA CYS A 336 -16.15 -20.90 17.20
C CYS A 336 -15.30 -20.32 18.33
N GLY A 337 -15.04 -21.12 19.36
CA GLY A 337 -14.02 -20.86 20.36
C GLY A 337 -12.73 -21.55 19.99
N ALA A 338 -11.74 -21.43 20.88
CA ALA A 338 -10.47 -22.13 20.75
C ALA A 338 -9.91 -22.53 22.12
N ILE A 339 -9.29 -23.69 22.19
CA ILE A 339 -8.43 -24.12 23.31
C ILE A 339 -7.00 -24.19 22.78
N VAL A 340 -6.09 -23.46 23.39
CA VAL A 340 -4.69 -23.35 22.98
C VAL A 340 -3.76 -23.69 24.15
N ASP A 341 -2.80 -24.54 23.89
CA ASP A 341 -1.73 -24.91 24.83
C ASP A 341 -0.44 -24.20 24.42
N LEU A 342 -0.09 -23.14 25.14
CA LEU A 342 1.08 -22.30 24.86
C LEU A 342 2.41 -23.03 25.11
N ASP A 343 2.42 -24.13 25.88
CA ASP A 343 3.62 -24.95 26.07
C ASP A 343 4.06 -25.66 24.77
N LYS A 344 3.12 -25.83 23.84
CA LYS A 344 3.41 -26.43 22.53
C LYS A 344 3.91 -25.46 21.50
N VAL A 345 3.92 -24.16 21.80
CA VAL A 345 4.46 -23.14 20.90
C VAL A 345 5.99 -23.25 20.88
N PRO A 346 6.62 -23.46 19.71
CA PRO A 346 8.08 -23.50 19.61
C PRO A 346 8.70 -22.14 19.98
N LEU A 347 9.63 -22.14 20.94
CA LEU A 347 10.26 -20.94 21.46
C LEU A 347 11.71 -20.82 21.01
N LYS A 348 12.17 -19.58 20.75
CA LYS A 348 13.59 -19.25 20.46
C LYS A 348 14.48 -19.49 21.69
N TYR A 349 13.94 -19.26 22.88
CA TYR A 349 14.66 -19.42 24.16
C TYR A 349 13.66 -19.60 25.32
N PRO A 350 14.07 -20.20 26.44
CA PRO A 350 13.23 -20.40 27.62
C PRO A 350 12.96 -19.09 28.37
N GLY A 351 11.93 -19.09 29.23
CA GLY A 351 11.61 -17.97 30.13
C GLY A 351 10.78 -16.86 29.55
N ILE A 352 10.14 -17.09 28.39
CA ILE A 352 9.14 -16.20 27.81
C ILE A 352 7.85 -16.33 28.62
N ALA A 353 7.22 -15.22 29.00
CA ALA A 353 5.95 -15.23 29.75
C ALA A 353 4.78 -15.62 28.83
N PRO A 354 3.67 -16.18 29.36
CA PRO A 354 2.52 -16.60 28.55
C PRO A 354 1.98 -15.50 27.64
N TRP A 355 1.87 -14.26 28.13
CA TRP A 355 1.40 -13.14 27.32
C TRP A 355 2.38 -12.78 26.19
N GLU A 356 3.71 -12.85 26.47
CA GLU A 356 4.73 -12.61 25.45
C GLU A 356 4.68 -13.66 24.33
N VAL A 357 4.45 -14.93 24.67
CA VAL A 357 4.26 -16.01 23.69
C VAL A 357 3.06 -15.73 22.80
N TYR A 358 1.97 -15.25 23.38
CA TYR A 358 0.70 -15.12 22.70
C TYR A 358 0.60 -13.89 21.79
N ILE A 359 1.24 -12.76 22.17
CA ILE A 359 1.21 -11.53 21.38
C ILE A 359 2.50 -11.26 20.57
N SER A 360 3.51 -12.11 20.67
CA SER A 360 4.73 -11.97 19.89
C SER A 360 4.44 -11.92 18.39
N GLU A 361 5.06 -10.99 17.68
CA GLU A 361 4.97 -10.84 16.22
C GLU A 361 6.22 -11.41 15.51
N SER A 362 6.89 -12.42 16.13
CA SER A 362 7.98 -13.15 15.44
C SER A 362 7.50 -13.57 14.05
N GLN A 363 8.30 -13.27 13.05
CA GLN A 363 7.92 -13.36 11.64
C GLN A 363 7.99 -14.81 11.11
N GLU A 364 7.62 -14.97 9.85
CA GLU A 364 7.66 -16.24 9.09
C GLU A 364 6.88 -17.36 9.76
N ARG A 365 5.69 -17.01 10.28
CA ARG A 365 4.77 -17.98 10.92
C ARG A 365 3.40 -17.93 10.28
N MET A 366 2.79 -19.10 10.11
CA MET A 366 1.43 -19.26 9.60
C MET A 366 0.61 -20.12 10.55
N LEU A 367 -0.67 -19.79 10.64
CA LEU A 367 -1.67 -20.58 11.35
C LEU A 367 -2.52 -21.33 10.34
N LEU A 368 -2.65 -22.66 10.54
CA LEU A 368 -3.56 -23.49 9.78
C LEU A 368 -4.61 -24.08 10.70
N THR A 369 -5.83 -24.22 10.18
CA THR A 369 -6.79 -25.16 10.77
C THR A 369 -6.80 -26.42 9.94
N VAL A 370 -6.68 -27.58 10.60
CA VAL A 370 -6.46 -28.87 9.95
C VAL A 370 -7.42 -29.89 10.52
N PRO A 371 -8.23 -30.61 9.69
CA PRO A 371 -9.01 -31.74 10.16
C PRO A 371 -8.11 -32.78 10.84
N PRO A 372 -8.52 -33.36 11.99
CA PRO A 372 -7.68 -34.30 12.74
C PRO A 372 -7.09 -35.44 11.89
N GLU A 373 -7.85 -35.95 10.94
CA GLU A 373 -7.45 -37.02 10.03
C GLU A 373 -6.33 -36.65 9.06
N ASN A 374 -6.09 -35.36 8.84
CA ASN A 374 -5.05 -34.85 7.95
C ASN A 374 -3.76 -34.45 8.68
N LEU A 375 -3.74 -34.41 10.03
CA LEU A 375 -2.65 -33.82 10.80
C LEU A 375 -1.30 -34.43 10.46
N ASP A 376 -1.17 -35.77 10.53
CA ASP A 376 0.10 -36.46 10.32
C ASP A 376 0.69 -36.18 8.93
N ARG A 377 -0.19 -36.09 7.93
CA ARG A 377 0.21 -35.77 6.56
C ARG A 377 0.67 -34.33 6.44
N VAL A 378 -0.04 -33.38 7.06
CA VAL A 378 0.36 -31.97 7.09
C VAL A 378 1.71 -31.78 7.78
N LEU A 379 1.92 -32.39 8.94
CA LEU A 379 3.18 -32.32 9.67
C LEU A 379 4.33 -32.98 8.89
N SER A 380 4.04 -34.03 8.14
CA SER A 380 5.02 -34.72 7.26
C SER A 380 5.48 -33.80 6.12
N ILE A 381 4.57 -33.02 5.50
CA ILE A 381 4.90 -32.06 4.44
C ILE A 381 5.79 -30.93 5.00
N PHE A 382 5.46 -30.37 6.15
CA PHE A 382 6.29 -29.35 6.78
C PHE A 382 7.71 -29.88 7.11
N ARG A 383 7.77 -31.11 7.65
CA ARG A 383 9.07 -31.76 7.96
C ARG A 383 9.92 -31.99 6.71
N LYS A 384 9.29 -32.37 5.58
CA LYS A 384 9.98 -32.53 4.28
C LYS A 384 10.64 -31.25 3.81
N GLU A 385 10.03 -30.08 4.07
CA GLU A 385 10.56 -28.77 3.72
C GLU A 385 11.43 -28.17 4.85
N ASP A 386 11.76 -28.93 5.90
CA ASP A 386 12.54 -28.48 7.06
C ASP A 386 11.87 -27.28 7.76
N VAL A 387 10.55 -27.32 7.92
CA VAL A 387 9.73 -26.34 8.62
C VAL A 387 9.22 -26.93 9.92
N GLU A 388 9.41 -26.23 11.04
CA GLU A 388 8.82 -26.63 12.31
C GLU A 388 7.30 -26.41 12.28
N ALA A 389 6.53 -27.42 12.64
CA ALA A 389 5.07 -27.29 12.71
C ALA A 389 4.51 -28.11 13.88
N THR A 390 3.58 -27.52 14.63
CA THR A 390 3.04 -28.12 15.85
C THR A 390 1.55 -27.84 15.99
N ALA A 391 0.78 -28.87 16.37
CA ALA A 391 -0.62 -28.70 16.77
C ALA A 391 -0.69 -28.11 18.18
N ILE A 392 -0.98 -26.82 18.27
CA ILE A 392 -1.00 -26.06 19.53
C ILE A 392 -2.36 -26.01 20.19
N GLY A 393 -3.43 -26.47 19.52
CA GLY A 393 -4.78 -26.38 20.05
C GLY A 393 -5.84 -26.94 19.11
N LYS A 394 -7.08 -26.61 19.40
CA LYS A 394 -8.25 -27.00 18.59
C LYS A 394 -9.36 -25.97 18.67
N LEU A 395 -10.19 -25.89 17.64
CA LEU A 395 -11.42 -25.10 17.61
C LEU A 395 -12.53 -25.78 18.42
N THR A 396 -13.35 -24.99 19.13
CA THR A 396 -14.45 -25.44 19.98
C THR A 396 -15.79 -24.82 19.59
N SER A 397 -16.90 -25.34 20.10
CA SER A 397 -18.25 -24.86 19.75
C SER A 397 -18.82 -23.78 20.67
N ASP A 398 -18.08 -23.38 21.71
CA ASP A 398 -18.61 -22.55 22.80
C ASP A 398 -18.30 -21.04 22.69
N ASN A 399 -17.69 -20.62 21.59
CA ASN A 399 -17.28 -19.22 21.34
C ASN A 399 -16.39 -18.61 22.43
N VAL A 400 -15.59 -19.41 23.15
CA VAL A 400 -14.66 -18.94 24.18
C VAL A 400 -13.23 -19.27 23.78
N LEU A 401 -12.36 -18.29 23.84
CA LEU A 401 -10.92 -18.46 23.73
C LEU A 401 -10.36 -18.83 25.10
N ARG A 402 -9.71 -19.99 25.22
CA ARG A 402 -9.02 -20.45 26.45
C ARG A 402 -7.55 -20.73 26.15
N LEU A 403 -6.69 -20.13 26.94
CA LEU A 403 -5.24 -20.32 26.84
C LEU A 403 -4.74 -21.06 28.07
N TYR A 404 -3.95 -22.07 27.85
CA TYR A 404 -3.28 -22.84 28.90
C TYR A 404 -1.78 -22.70 28.82
N PHE A 405 -1.12 -22.65 29.98
CA PHE A 405 0.32 -22.68 30.12
C PHE A 405 0.71 -23.48 31.35
N ARG A 406 1.57 -24.48 31.18
CA ARG A 406 1.92 -25.47 32.24
C ARG A 406 0.70 -26.07 32.94
N GLY A 407 -0.31 -26.44 32.15
CA GLY A 407 -1.55 -27.01 32.64
C GLY A 407 -2.48 -26.05 33.42
N GLN A 408 -2.14 -24.76 33.51
CA GLN A 408 -2.96 -23.73 34.15
C GLN A 408 -3.68 -22.87 33.09
N GLU A 409 -4.95 -22.58 33.33
CA GLU A 409 -5.67 -21.59 32.51
C GLU A 409 -5.14 -20.19 32.80
N VAL A 410 -4.59 -19.52 31.76
CA VAL A 410 -3.99 -18.19 31.86
C VAL A 410 -4.87 -17.11 31.23
N ALA A 411 -5.81 -17.49 30.37
CA ALA A 411 -6.82 -16.58 29.83
C ALA A 411 -8.11 -17.33 29.47
N SER A 412 -9.27 -16.64 29.61
CA SER A 412 -10.58 -17.11 29.21
C SER A 412 -11.43 -15.89 28.80
N ILE A 413 -11.64 -15.70 27.49
CA ILE A 413 -12.34 -14.52 26.92
C ILE A 413 -13.38 -15.00 25.90
N GLU A 414 -14.57 -14.44 25.97
CA GLU A 414 -15.59 -14.69 24.94
C GLU A 414 -15.22 -14.01 23.61
N ILE A 415 -15.26 -14.74 22.51
CA ILE A 415 -14.95 -14.22 21.16
C ILE A 415 -15.84 -13.03 20.78
N PRO A 416 -17.17 -13.03 21.06
CA PRO A 416 -18.00 -11.86 20.77
C PRO A 416 -17.58 -10.59 21.51
N PHE A 417 -17.07 -10.70 22.74
CA PHE A 417 -16.51 -9.56 23.47
C PHE A 417 -15.18 -9.10 22.86
N LEU A 418 -14.28 -10.05 22.59
CA LEU A 418 -12.95 -9.74 22.04
C LEU A 418 -13.04 -9.03 20.67
N PHE A 419 -14.04 -9.37 19.84
CA PHE A 419 -14.25 -8.76 18.52
C PHE A 419 -15.39 -7.73 18.48
N GLY A 420 -15.89 -7.31 19.63
CA GLY A 420 -16.91 -6.29 19.81
C GLY A 420 -16.43 -5.06 20.60
N PRO A 421 -15.32 -4.38 20.20
CA PRO A 421 -14.86 -3.21 20.93
C PRO A 421 -15.92 -2.11 20.93
N PRO A 422 -15.94 -1.24 21.96
CA PRO A 422 -16.81 -0.08 21.98
C PRO A 422 -16.54 0.82 20.78
N ARG A 423 -17.61 1.29 20.11
CA ARG A 423 -17.50 2.18 18.95
C ARG A 423 -17.28 3.61 19.39
N ILE A 424 -16.11 4.12 19.12
CA ILE A 424 -15.69 5.48 19.50
C ILE A 424 -16.30 6.49 18.52
N THR A 425 -16.75 7.64 19.06
CA THR A 425 -17.19 8.79 18.27
C THR A 425 -16.13 9.87 18.29
N LYS A 426 -15.64 10.28 17.12
CA LYS A 426 -14.67 11.37 16.95
C LYS A 426 -15.30 12.55 16.20
N THR A 427 -14.73 13.74 16.35
CA THR A 427 -15.19 14.93 15.61
C THR A 427 -14.11 15.42 14.66
N GLY A 428 -14.45 15.46 13.37
CA GLY A 428 -13.58 16.00 12.31
C GLY A 428 -13.98 17.42 11.92
N ARG A 429 -12.97 18.27 11.71
CA ARG A 429 -13.12 19.63 11.21
C ARG A 429 -12.17 19.84 10.03
N TYR A 430 -12.70 20.10 8.85
CA TYR A 430 -11.86 20.46 7.71
C TYR A 430 -11.56 21.96 7.72
N VAL A 431 -10.29 22.28 7.64
CA VAL A 431 -9.78 23.65 7.46
C VAL A 431 -9.04 23.68 6.13
N ALA A 432 -9.52 24.48 5.19
CA ALA A 432 -8.83 24.63 3.91
C ALA A 432 -7.51 25.40 4.12
N ALA A 433 -6.50 25.03 3.37
CA ALA A 433 -5.25 25.76 3.38
C ALA A 433 -5.45 27.16 2.76
N GLU A 434 -4.94 28.19 3.43
CA GLU A 434 -4.93 29.57 2.92
C GLU A 434 -3.72 29.76 2.00
N LEU A 435 -3.88 29.39 0.73
CA LEU A 435 -2.84 29.46 -0.31
C LEU A 435 -3.23 30.45 -1.38
N GLN A 436 -2.22 31.02 -2.02
CA GLN A 436 -2.34 31.95 -3.15
C GLN A 436 -1.64 31.35 -4.37
N GLU A 437 -2.11 31.75 -5.57
CA GLU A 437 -1.36 31.47 -6.78
C GLU A 437 -0.12 32.33 -6.81
N PRO A 438 1.07 31.76 -7.15
CA PRO A 438 2.29 32.52 -7.22
C PRO A 438 2.29 33.47 -8.42
N GLU A 439 2.85 34.64 -8.23
CA GLU A 439 3.21 35.58 -9.32
C GLU A 439 4.56 35.12 -9.90
N LEU A 440 4.50 34.17 -10.84
CA LEU A 440 5.65 33.62 -11.52
C LEU A 440 5.72 34.14 -12.97
N SER A 441 6.81 34.76 -13.37
CA SER A 441 7.05 35.10 -14.77
C SER A 441 7.31 33.86 -15.61
N GLU A 442 6.91 33.90 -16.90
CA GLU A 442 7.26 32.82 -17.83
C GLU A 442 8.81 32.79 -17.99
N PRO A 443 9.45 31.62 -17.81
CA PRO A 443 10.90 31.50 -17.99
C PRO A 443 11.34 31.86 -19.42
N GLU A 444 12.48 32.56 -19.56
CA GLU A 444 13.05 32.85 -20.86
C GLU A 444 13.55 31.58 -21.58
N ASN A 445 14.01 30.60 -20.82
CA ASN A 445 14.56 29.33 -21.34
C ASN A 445 13.81 28.10 -20.82
N LEU A 446 12.79 27.70 -21.56
CA LEU A 446 12.01 26.53 -21.22
C LEU A 446 12.77 25.19 -21.43
N SER A 447 13.80 25.17 -22.26
CA SER A 447 14.71 24.04 -22.39
C SER A 447 15.45 23.77 -21.09
N GLU A 448 15.96 24.79 -20.45
CA GLU A 448 16.64 24.69 -19.15
C GLU A 448 15.65 24.26 -18.04
N THR A 449 14.46 24.86 -18.03
CA THR A 449 13.41 24.50 -17.08
C THR A 449 13.04 23.00 -17.18
N LEU A 450 12.92 22.46 -18.40
CA LEU A 450 12.64 21.05 -18.63
C LEU A 450 13.77 20.15 -18.12
N LEU A 451 15.05 20.54 -18.36
CA LEU A 451 16.20 19.81 -17.84
C LEU A 451 16.25 19.81 -16.31
N GLN A 452 15.91 20.93 -15.67
CA GLN A 452 15.81 21.03 -14.22
C GLN A 452 14.67 20.14 -13.66
N LEU A 453 13.50 20.13 -14.31
CA LEU A 453 12.40 19.25 -13.93
C LEU A 453 12.79 17.77 -14.04
N LEU A 454 13.42 17.36 -15.14
CA LEU A 454 13.90 15.99 -15.32
C LEU A 454 14.92 15.57 -14.24
N SER A 455 15.69 16.52 -13.69
CA SER A 455 16.63 16.26 -12.59
C SER A 455 16.00 16.40 -11.20
N SER A 456 14.70 16.75 -11.09
CA SER A 456 13.98 16.75 -9.82
C SER A 456 13.88 15.33 -9.25
N PRO A 457 14.17 15.10 -7.97
CA PRO A 457 14.16 13.74 -7.39
C PRO A 457 12.86 12.95 -7.61
N ASN A 458 11.70 13.62 -7.67
CA ASN A 458 10.41 12.97 -7.93
C ASN A 458 10.26 12.49 -9.37
N ILE A 459 10.83 13.20 -10.34
CA ILE A 459 10.79 12.85 -11.77
C ILE A 459 12.00 11.98 -12.18
N ALA A 460 13.17 12.27 -11.65
CA ALA A 460 14.44 11.63 -12.02
C ALA A 460 14.39 10.11 -11.96
N SER A 461 15.26 9.46 -12.72
CA SER A 461 15.37 8.00 -12.83
C SER A 461 15.47 7.31 -11.48
N LYS A 462 14.66 6.27 -11.29
CA LYS A 462 14.75 5.34 -10.17
C LYS A 462 15.52 4.06 -10.53
N GLU A 463 16.33 4.12 -11.61
CA GLU A 463 17.08 2.96 -12.13
C GLU A 463 17.95 2.30 -11.05
N SER A 464 18.60 3.06 -10.16
CA SER A 464 19.40 2.54 -9.06
C SER A 464 18.56 1.67 -8.10
N VAL A 465 17.35 2.11 -7.77
CA VAL A 465 16.41 1.35 -6.93
C VAL A 465 15.94 0.09 -7.67
N ILE A 466 15.45 0.25 -8.90
CA ILE A 466 14.92 -0.86 -9.72
C ILE A 466 15.94 -1.97 -9.89
N ARG A 467 17.21 -1.63 -10.11
CA ARG A 467 18.27 -2.63 -10.31
C ARG A 467 18.75 -3.32 -9.04
N THR A 468 18.34 -2.83 -7.87
CA THR A 468 18.53 -3.54 -6.60
C THR A 468 17.57 -4.73 -6.48
N TYR A 469 16.46 -4.68 -7.21
CA TYR A 469 15.41 -5.69 -7.17
C TYR A 469 15.49 -6.63 -8.35
N ASP A 470 15.29 -7.93 -8.10
CA ASP A 470 15.00 -8.89 -9.16
C ASP A 470 13.59 -8.61 -9.71
N HIS A 471 13.49 -8.10 -10.92
CA HIS A 471 12.20 -7.77 -11.55
C HIS A 471 11.84 -8.66 -12.73
N GLU A 472 12.67 -9.65 -13.03
CA GLU A 472 12.49 -10.61 -14.14
C GLU A 472 12.49 -12.08 -13.69
N VAL A 473 12.82 -12.35 -12.44
CA VAL A 473 12.82 -13.71 -11.89
C VAL A 473 11.43 -14.34 -12.05
N LYS A 474 11.35 -15.66 -12.23
CA LYS A 474 10.18 -16.44 -12.67
C LYS A 474 9.79 -16.30 -14.16
N GLY A 475 10.31 -15.35 -14.91
CA GLY A 475 10.09 -15.23 -16.34
C GLY A 475 8.68 -14.79 -16.77
N ASN A 476 7.85 -14.25 -15.86
CA ASN A 476 6.45 -13.87 -16.16
C ASN A 476 6.29 -12.39 -16.50
N THR A 477 7.33 -11.57 -16.34
CA THR A 477 7.26 -10.11 -16.55
C THR A 477 7.28 -9.79 -18.04
N VAL A 478 6.18 -9.23 -18.56
CA VAL A 478 6.02 -8.85 -19.97
C VAL A 478 6.44 -7.40 -20.20
N LEU A 479 5.94 -6.47 -19.37
CA LEU A 479 6.43 -5.10 -19.32
C LEU A 479 7.15 -4.85 -17.99
N LYS A 480 8.39 -4.41 -18.09
CA LYS A 480 9.31 -4.15 -16.98
C LYS A 480 9.21 -2.69 -16.51
N PRO A 481 9.74 -2.35 -15.34
CA PRO A 481 9.78 -0.97 -14.84
C PRO A 481 10.52 0.01 -15.76
N LEU A 482 11.53 -0.48 -16.48
CA LEU A 482 12.28 0.29 -17.48
C LEU A 482 12.02 -0.27 -18.87
N GLN A 483 11.61 0.58 -19.81
CA GLN A 483 11.24 0.24 -21.17
C GLN A 483 11.98 1.07 -22.22
N GLY A 484 11.92 0.59 -23.45
CA GLY A 484 12.54 1.23 -24.60
C GLY A 484 14.05 0.97 -24.70
N ARG A 485 14.63 1.50 -25.77
CA ARG A 485 16.05 1.30 -26.11
C ARG A 485 17.01 1.79 -25.02
N TYR A 486 16.64 2.86 -24.34
CA TYR A 486 17.49 3.51 -23.35
C TYR A 486 16.96 3.46 -21.92
N GLY A 487 15.94 2.60 -21.68
CA GLY A 487 15.45 2.31 -20.33
C GLY A 487 14.73 3.49 -19.69
N GLY A 488 13.76 4.09 -20.38
CA GLY A 488 12.88 5.10 -19.78
C GLY A 488 11.87 4.49 -18.81
N PRO A 489 11.14 5.29 -18.02
CA PRO A 489 10.16 4.81 -17.05
C PRO A 489 8.98 4.15 -17.77
N ASN A 490 8.22 3.30 -17.07
CA ASN A 490 7.01 2.69 -17.64
C ASN A 490 5.83 2.87 -16.70
N ASP A 491 4.64 3.07 -17.26
CA ASP A 491 3.43 3.42 -16.51
C ASP A 491 2.95 2.28 -15.61
N SER A 492 3.13 1.02 -16.07
CA SER A 492 2.64 -0.15 -15.35
C SER A 492 3.48 -1.39 -15.61
N ALA A 493 3.50 -2.31 -14.67
CA ALA A 493 3.97 -3.67 -14.91
C ALA A 493 2.88 -4.53 -15.54
N VAL A 494 3.26 -5.36 -16.50
CA VAL A 494 2.39 -6.40 -17.07
C VAL A 494 3.02 -7.78 -16.87
N LEU A 495 2.23 -8.70 -16.34
CA LEU A 495 2.65 -10.07 -16.05
C LEU A 495 1.76 -11.08 -16.79
N LYS A 496 2.36 -12.19 -17.21
CA LYS A 496 1.69 -13.37 -17.75
C LYS A 496 1.76 -14.50 -16.71
N PRO A 497 0.75 -14.59 -15.78
CA PRO A 497 0.84 -15.46 -14.62
C PRO A 497 0.56 -16.95 -14.89
N VAL A 498 0.08 -17.30 -16.09
CA VAL A 498 -0.29 -18.66 -16.47
C VAL A 498 0.34 -19.01 -17.82
N ASP A 499 1.14 -20.08 -17.85
CA ASP A 499 1.96 -20.44 -19.04
C ASP A 499 1.12 -20.73 -20.29
N ASP A 500 -0.01 -21.41 -20.14
CA ASP A 500 -0.88 -21.80 -21.24
C ASP A 500 -1.91 -20.73 -21.62
N SER A 501 -1.77 -19.50 -21.11
CA SER A 501 -2.69 -18.40 -21.38
C SER A 501 -1.96 -17.14 -21.81
N TRP A 502 -2.42 -16.47 -22.87
CA TRP A 502 -1.95 -15.13 -23.23
C TRP A 502 -2.58 -14.01 -22.41
N LYS A 503 -3.49 -14.35 -21.51
CA LYS A 503 -4.08 -13.40 -20.60
C LYS A 503 -3.07 -12.95 -19.57
N GLY A 504 -3.09 -11.65 -19.24
CA GLY A 504 -2.18 -11.06 -18.26
C GLY A 504 -2.88 -10.23 -17.21
N ILE A 505 -2.07 -9.78 -16.25
CA ILE A 505 -2.45 -8.81 -15.24
C ILE A 505 -1.61 -7.55 -15.38
N VAL A 506 -2.16 -6.44 -14.94
CA VAL A 506 -1.52 -5.12 -14.92
C VAL A 506 -1.49 -4.62 -13.50
N VAL A 507 -0.33 -4.18 -13.03
CA VAL A 507 -0.15 -3.56 -11.71
C VAL A 507 0.37 -2.14 -11.91
N SER A 508 -0.32 -1.18 -11.31
CA SER A 508 0.03 0.24 -11.35
C SER A 508 -0.25 0.93 -10.03
N CYS A 509 0.25 2.13 -9.85
CA CYS A 509 0.02 2.94 -8.66
C CYS A 509 -0.25 4.40 -9.04
N GLY A 510 -0.79 5.16 -8.08
CA GLY A 510 -0.93 6.62 -8.15
C GLY A 510 -0.85 7.20 -6.74
N MET A 511 -0.08 8.29 -6.59
CA MET A 511 0.15 8.95 -5.30
C MET A 511 0.61 10.40 -5.51
N ASN A 512 -0.17 11.37 -5.07
CA ASN A 512 0.11 12.80 -5.27
C ASN A 512 0.16 13.57 -3.94
N PRO A 513 1.17 13.38 -3.07
CA PRO A 513 1.20 13.96 -1.73
C PRO A 513 1.21 15.50 -1.74
N ASN A 514 1.84 16.13 -2.72
CA ASN A 514 1.87 17.59 -2.83
C ASN A 514 0.48 18.20 -2.99
N TYR A 515 -0.45 17.51 -3.66
CA TYR A 515 -1.83 17.98 -3.76
C TYR A 515 -2.55 17.91 -2.41
N GLY A 516 -2.14 17.01 -1.52
CA GLY A 516 -2.66 16.90 -0.15
C GLY A 516 -2.39 18.12 0.72
N LYS A 517 -1.34 18.89 0.41
CA LYS A 517 -1.03 20.17 1.05
C LYS A 517 -2.08 21.25 0.73
N ILE A 518 -2.79 21.09 -0.39
CA ILE A 518 -3.79 22.02 -0.90
C ILE A 518 -5.20 21.53 -0.59
N ASP A 519 -5.58 20.38 -1.12
CA ASP A 519 -6.89 19.77 -0.90
C ASP A 519 -6.84 18.25 -0.91
N PRO A 520 -7.06 17.56 0.24
CA PRO A 520 -7.06 16.11 0.35
C PRO A 520 -8.10 15.40 -0.52
N TYR A 521 -9.22 16.05 -0.85
CA TYR A 521 -10.23 15.50 -1.76
C TYR A 521 -9.67 15.35 -3.17
N TRP A 522 -9.08 16.40 -3.70
CA TRP A 522 -8.52 16.37 -5.05
C TRP A 522 -7.22 15.56 -5.13
N MET A 523 -6.43 15.52 -4.06
CA MET A 523 -5.29 14.60 -3.95
C MET A 523 -5.77 13.14 -4.11
N ALA A 524 -6.77 12.72 -3.36
CA ALA A 524 -7.29 11.34 -3.43
C ALA A 524 -7.93 11.04 -4.79
N ALA A 525 -8.65 12.01 -5.37
CA ALA A 525 -9.22 11.89 -6.71
C ALA A 525 -8.14 11.74 -7.79
N SER A 526 -7.04 12.51 -7.69
CA SER A 526 -5.90 12.46 -8.61
C SER A 526 -5.13 11.14 -8.48
N ALA A 527 -4.91 10.63 -7.26
CA ALA A 527 -4.26 9.34 -7.06
C ALA A 527 -5.07 8.18 -7.68
N ILE A 528 -6.40 8.23 -7.64
CA ILE A 528 -7.25 7.25 -8.34
C ILE A 528 -7.13 7.42 -9.85
N ASP A 529 -7.19 8.66 -10.36
CA ASP A 529 -7.07 8.93 -11.80
C ASP A 529 -5.73 8.41 -12.33
N GLU A 530 -4.63 8.70 -11.65
CA GLU A 530 -3.29 8.29 -12.03
C GLU A 530 -3.13 6.76 -12.01
N ALA A 531 -3.53 6.08 -10.93
CA ALA A 531 -3.45 4.62 -10.86
C ALA A 531 -4.24 3.95 -11.99
N VAL A 532 -5.44 4.47 -12.31
CA VAL A 532 -6.27 3.95 -13.41
C VAL A 532 -5.68 4.33 -14.77
N ARG A 533 -5.19 5.55 -14.93
CA ARG A 533 -4.56 6.06 -16.15
C ARG A 533 -3.34 5.24 -16.52
N ASN A 534 -2.45 4.99 -15.56
CA ASN A 534 -1.27 4.14 -15.71
C ASN A 534 -1.65 2.71 -16.15
N ASN A 535 -2.68 2.14 -15.52
CA ASN A 535 -3.18 0.81 -15.89
C ASN A 535 -3.71 0.75 -17.33
N VAL A 536 -4.47 1.77 -17.72
CA VAL A 536 -5.06 1.91 -19.06
C VAL A 536 -4.02 2.17 -20.13
N ALA A 537 -2.95 2.91 -19.83
CA ALA A 537 -1.89 3.25 -20.77
C ALA A 537 -1.27 2.01 -21.46
N VAL A 538 -1.18 0.89 -20.74
CA VAL A 538 -0.66 -0.38 -21.25
C VAL A 538 -1.77 -1.35 -21.74
N GLY A 539 -3.05 -0.98 -21.62
CA GLY A 539 -4.20 -1.76 -22.07
C GLY A 539 -4.99 -2.51 -20.99
N GLY A 540 -4.76 -2.19 -19.72
CA GLY A 540 -5.48 -2.80 -18.59
C GLY A 540 -6.96 -2.43 -18.52
N ARG A 541 -7.76 -3.33 -17.97
CA ARG A 541 -9.21 -3.20 -17.75
C ARG A 541 -9.70 -4.05 -16.59
N ARG A 542 -10.99 -3.95 -16.22
CA ARG A 542 -11.55 -4.59 -15.01
C ARG A 542 -10.71 -4.26 -13.80
N ILE A 543 -10.45 -2.96 -13.60
CA ILE A 543 -9.50 -2.45 -12.63
C ILE A 543 -10.11 -2.49 -11.24
N ALA A 544 -9.46 -3.19 -10.32
CA ALA A 544 -9.72 -3.16 -8.88
C ALA A 544 -8.70 -2.25 -8.20
N LEU A 545 -9.11 -1.58 -7.13
CA LEU A 545 -8.28 -0.65 -6.38
C LEU A 545 -8.00 -1.15 -4.97
N LEU A 546 -6.85 -0.75 -4.44
CA LEU A 546 -6.49 -0.82 -3.04
C LEU A 546 -6.20 0.59 -2.55
N ASP A 547 -6.68 0.93 -1.36
CA ASP A 547 -6.45 2.21 -0.70
C ASP A 547 -5.47 2.03 0.46
N ASN A 548 -4.40 2.82 0.46
CA ASN A 548 -3.42 2.83 1.54
C ASN A 548 -3.25 4.25 2.06
N PHE A 549 -4.00 4.58 3.13
CA PHE A 549 -3.93 5.87 3.78
C PHE A 549 -2.74 5.94 4.72
N THR A 550 -1.96 7.02 4.63
CA THR A 550 -0.95 7.38 5.62
C THR A 550 -1.23 8.80 6.09
N TRP A 551 -1.60 8.94 7.37
CA TRP A 551 -2.14 10.17 7.92
C TRP A 551 -1.57 10.48 9.30
N GLY A 552 -1.64 11.75 9.70
CA GLY A 552 -1.36 12.21 11.05
C GLY A 552 -2.37 11.70 12.09
N ASN A 553 -2.22 12.16 13.32
CA ASN A 553 -3.01 11.72 14.47
C ASN A 553 -4.52 12.05 14.31
N PRO A 554 -5.42 11.06 14.23
CA PRO A 554 -6.86 11.26 14.01
C PRO A 554 -7.60 11.80 15.25
N GLU A 555 -6.96 11.92 16.40
CA GLU A 555 -7.49 12.62 17.58
C GLU A 555 -7.48 14.15 17.38
N ARG A 556 -6.68 14.64 16.44
CA ARG A 556 -6.69 16.05 16.02
C ARG A 556 -7.78 16.27 14.99
N SER A 557 -8.75 17.11 15.32
CA SER A 557 -9.97 17.29 14.51
C SER A 557 -9.69 17.68 13.05
N GLU A 558 -8.66 18.48 12.79
CA GLU A 558 -8.25 18.90 11.44
C GLU A 558 -7.68 17.72 10.63
N ARG A 559 -6.89 16.86 11.26
CA ARG A 559 -6.35 15.66 10.61
C ARG A 559 -7.48 14.70 10.21
N LEU A 560 -8.40 14.47 11.15
CA LEU A 560 -9.58 13.65 10.87
C LEU A 560 -10.47 14.26 9.78
N GLY A 561 -10.67 15.58 9.81
CA GLY A 561 -11.47 16.29 8.80
C GLY A 561 -10.88 16.18 7.39
N SER A 562 -9.56 16.25 7.25
CA SER A 562 -8.85 16.04 5.98
C SER A 562 -8.98 14.59 5.50
N LEU A 563 -8.90 13.60 6.41
CA LEU A 563 -9.10 12.18 6.11
C LEU A 563 -10.52 11.91 5.57
N VAL A 564 -11.56 12.50 6.19
CA VAL A 564 -12.95 12.38 5.70
C VAL A 564 -13.06 12.89 4.27
N LYS A 565 -12.41 14.02 3.94
CA LYS A 565 -12.42 14.59 2.59
C LYS A 565 -11.78 13.65 1.57
N ALA A 566 -10.67 13.03 1.90
CA ALA A 566 -10.02 12.03 1.03
C ALA A 566 -10.91 10.79 0.83
N CYS A 567 -11.53 10.28 1.89
CA CYS A 567 -12.48 9.16 1.79
C CYS A 567 -13.71 9.49 0.92
N GLU A 568 -14.24 10.73 0.99
CA GLU A 568 -15.32 11.20 0.10
C GLU A 568 -14.92 11.10 -1.38
N ALA A 569 -13.71 11.54 -1.72
CA ALA A 569 -13.18 11.44 -3.08
C ALA A 569 -13.01 9.98 -3.53
N CYS A 570 -12.49 9.10 -2.68
CA CYS A 570 -12.38 7.67 -2.94
C CYS A 570 -13.73 7.08 -3.36
N CYS A 571 -14.79 7.36 -2.59
CA CYS A 571 -16.13 6.90 -2.95
C CYS A 571 -16.60 7.44 -4.32
N ASN A 572 -16.42 8.75 -4.54
CA ASN A 572 -16.96 9.43 -5.71
C ASN A 572 -16.27 8.97 -7.00
N PHE A 573 -14.96 8.85 -7.00
CA PHE A 573 -14.18 8.53 -8.21
C PHE A 573 -14.12 7.03 -8.48
N ALA A 574 -14.05 6.18 -7.46
CA ALA A 574 -14.20 4.74 -7.65
C ALA A 574 -15.53 4.39 -8.34
N VAL A 575 -16.65 5.01 -7.89
CA VAL A 575 -17.97 4.83 -8.54
C VAL A 575 -17.98 5.41 -9.97
N ALA A 576 -17.44 6.62 -10.16
CA ALA A 576 -17.44 7.29 -11.47
C ALA A 576 -16.65 6.50 -12.52
N TYR A 577 -15.51 5.95 -12.14
CA TYR A 577 -14.67 5.16 -13.04
C TYR A 577 -15.09 3.69 -13.14
N GLY A 578 -15.90 3.21 -12.21
CA GLY A 578 -16.32 1.80 -12.16
C GLY A 578 -15.23 0.87 -11.66
N THR A 579 -14.35 1.37 -10.80
CA THR A 579 -13.18 0.69 -10.25
C THR A 579 -13.38 0.46 -8.74
N PRO A 580 -13.85 -0.73 -8.32
CA PRO A 580 -14.13 -1.01 -6.91
C PRO A 580 -12.86 -1.15 -6.08
N PHE A 581 -12.90 -0.72 -4.81
CA PHE A 581 -11.92 -1.13 -3.81
C PHE A 581 -12.17 -2.57 -3.40
N ILE A 582 -11.10 -3.37 -3.30
CA ILE A 582 -11.17 -4.80 -2.93
C ILE A 582 -10.35 -5.14 -1.68
N SER A 583 -9.38 -4.32 -1.35
CA SER A 583 -8.52 -4.40 -0.16
C SER A 583 -8.02 -3.00 0.16
N GLY A 584 -7.36 -2.83 1.29
CA GLY A 584 -6.77 -1.57 1.70
C GLY A 584 -6.16 -1.65 3.08
N LYS A 585 -5.50 -0.56 3.49
CA LYS A 585 -4.91 -0.40 4.81
C LYS A 585 -4.87 1.07 5.21
N ASP A 586 -5.00 1.33 6.49
CA ASP A 586 -4.74 2.64 7.08
C ASP A 586 -3.53 2.61 8.02
N SER A 587 -2.69 3.62 7.93
CA SER A 587 -1.62 3.95 8.87
C SER A 587 -1.88 5.35 9.39
N LEU A 588 -2.26 5.45 10.65
CA LEU A 588 -2.56 6.71 11.32
C LEU A 588 -1.48 7.01 12.37
N TYR A 589 -1.55 8.20 12.98
CA TYR A 589 -0.56 8.66 13.96
C TYR A 589 0.85 8.88 13.39
N ASN A 590 1.00 9.12 12.07
CA ASN A 590 2.30 9.48 11.49
C ASN A 590 2.67 10.92 11.86
N GLU A 591 3.09 11.08 13.09
CA GLU A 591 3.60 12.32 13.70
C GLU A 591 5.01 12.07 14.23
N SER A 592 5.87 13.05 14.15
CA SER A 592 7.26 12.98 14.60
C SER A 592 7.70 14.29 15.27
N PRO A 593 8.90 14.38 15.86
CA PRO A 593 9.45 15.65 16.35
C PRO A 593 9.55 16.75 15.29
N LEU A 594 9.56 16.39 13.99
CA LEU A 594 9.53 17.34 12.86
C LEU A 594 8.11 17.70 12.42
N GLY A 595 7.08 17.15 13.05
CA GLY A 595 5.67 17.42 12.76
C GLY A 595 4.94 16.26 12.10
N SER A 596 3.73 16.56 11.63
CA SER A 596 2.84 15.61 10.97
C SER A 596 3.28 15.32 9.56
N ILE A 597 3.05 14.10 9.12
CA ILE A 597 3.16 13.76 7.70
C ILE A 597 2.18 14.58 6.86
N THR A 598 2.59 14.97 5.65
CA THR A 598 1.66 15.44 4.61
C THR A 598 0.63 14.34 4.33
N PRO A 599 -0.68 14.68 4.26
CA PRO A 599 -1.70 13.70 3.88
C PRO A 599 -1.31 12.92 2.64
N THR A 600 -1.16 11.61 2.79
CA THR A 600 -0.66 10.72 1.74
C THR A 600 -1.64 9.57 1.53
N LEU A 601 -2.01 9.35 0.27
CA LEU A 601 -2.83 8.22 -0.15
C LEU A 601 -2.19 7.55 -1.36
N LEU A 602 -1.79 6.29 -1.17
CA LEU A 602 -1.44 5.42 -2.28
C LEU A 602 -2.70 4.71 -2.77
N ILE A 603 -2.94 4.77 -4.05
CA ILE A 603 -3.87 3.90 -4.76
C ILE A 603 -3.07 2.90 -5.59
N THR A 604 -3.25 1.61 -5.31
CA THR A 604 -2.73 0.55 -6.16
C THR A 604 -3.87 0.01 -7.01
N ALA A 605 -3.61 -0.19 -8.31
CA ALA A 605 -4.60 -0.69 -9.26
C ALA A 605 -4.16 -2.02 -9.85
N LEU A 606 -5.06 -3.01 -9.78
CA LEU A 606 -4.91 -4.32 -10.42
C LEU A 606 -5.87 -4.42 -11.60
N GLY A 607 -5.33 -4.48 -12.80
CA GLY A 607 -6.09 -4.69 -14.04
C GLY A 607 -5.88 -6.06 -14.64
N ILE A 608 -6.75 -6.42 -15.60
CA ILE A 608 -6.62 -7.62 -16.43
C ILE A 608 -6.39 -7.17 -17.87
N ILE A 609 -5.53 -7.89 -18.59
CA ILE A 609 -5.38 -7.74 -20.03
C ILE A 609 -5.71 -9.06 -20.72
N PRO A 610 -6.55 -9.06 -21.79
CA PRO A 610 -6.98 -10.29 -22.45
C PRO A 610 -5.86 -11.01 -23.18
N ASP A 611 -4.90 -10.26 -23.74
CA ASP A 611 -3.78 -10.77 -24.50
C ASP A 611 -2.55 -9.88 -24.31
N VAL A 612 -1.54 -10.41 -23.65
CA VAL A 612 -0.29 -9.68 -23.38
C VAL A 612 0.51 -9.32 -24.63
N ARG A 613 0.19 -9.91 -25.79
CA ARG A 613 0.83 -9.59 -27.07
C ARG A 613 0.34 -8.26 -27.64
N SER A 614 -0.78 -7.73 -27.14
CA SER A 614 -1.35 -6.45 -27.55
C SER A 614 -0.95 -5.27 -26.64
N VAL A 615 -0.13 -5.49 -25.63
CA VAL A 615 0.32 -4.42 -24.73
C VAL A 615 1.15 -3.39 -25.49
N VAL A 616 1.06 -2.15 -25.04
CA VAL A 616 1.90 -1.05 -25.50
C VAL A 616 2.75 -0.52 -24.35
N SER A 617 3.92 0.00 -24.67
CA SER A 617 4.80 0.68 -23.72
C SER A 617 4.93 2.16 -24.09
N MET A 618 5.54 2.92 -23.21
CA MET A 618 5.58 4.38 -23.33
C MET A 618 6.58 4.91 -24.34
N ASP A 619 7.64 4.18 -24.68
CA ASP A 619 8.73 4.62 -25.54
C ASP A 619 8.32 4.83 -27.00
N ALA A 620 8.79 5.89 -27.64
CA ALA A 620 8.56 6.15 -29.06
C ALA A 620 9.16 5.05 -29.96
N LYS A 621 8.42 4.59 -30.97
CA LYS A 621 8.76 3.40 -31.76
C LYS A 621 9.20 3.70 -33.19
N THR A 622 8.49 4.61 -33.88
CA THR A 622 8.58 4.70 -35.33
C THR A 622 8.69 6.14 -35.82
N PRO A 623 9.77 6.53 -36.51
CA PRO A 623 9.85 7.84 -37.14
C PRO A 623 8.69 8.11 -38.08
N HIS A 624 8.25 9.35 -38.13
CA HIS A 624 7.14 9.91 -38.89
C HIS A 624 5.73 9.50 -38.43
N ASP A 625 5.58 8.64 -37.42
CA ASP A 625 4.28 8.41 -36.78
C ASP A 625 3.80 9.68 -36.07
N SER A 626 2.48 9.87 -36.07
CA SER A 626 1.83 11.03 -35.45
C SER A 626 1.79 10.90 -33.92
N ILE A 627 1.96 12.02 -33.25
CA ILE A 627 1.78 12.14 -31.81
C ILE A 627 0.46 12.86 -31.52
N TYR A 628 -0.41 12.18 -30.78
CA TYR A 628 -1.68 12.72 -30.31
C TYR A 628 -1.62 12.97 -28.80
N ILE A 629 -2.19 14.09 -28.38
CA ILE A 629 -2.60 14.26 -26.98
C ILE A 629 -4.06 13.82 -26.82
N VAL A 630 -4.34 13.05 -25.79
CA VAL A 630 -5.69 12.67 -25.39
C VAL A 630 -5.97 13.33 -24.05
N GLY A 631 -7.09 14.04 -23.94
CA GLY A 631 -7.44 14.85 -22.77
C GLY A 631 -7.13 16.35 -22.96
N ARG A 632 -7.52 17.16 -21.99
CA ARG A 632 -7.40 18.61 -22.02
C ARG A 632 -6.51 19.11 -20.90
N THR A 633 -5.69 20.12 -21.21
CA THR A 633 -4.84 20.81 -20.25
C THR A 633 -5.58 22.00 -19.62
N PHE A 634 -5.54 22.13 -18.31
CA PHE A 634 -6.15 23.22 -17.56
C PHE A 634 -5.09 24.02 -16.82
N ASN A 635 -5.47 25.18 -16.28
CA ASN A 635 -4.59 25.96 -15.42
C ASN A 635 -4.58 25.34 -14.00
N GLU A 636 -3.90 24.23 -13.84
CA GLU A 636 -3.88 23.38 -12.65
C GLU A 636 -2.40 23.07 -12.29
N LEU A 637 -1.67 24.05 -11.74
CA LEU A 637 -0.25 23.93 -11.38
C LEU A 637 -0.01 23.82 -9.86
N GLY A 638 -1.05 24.00 -9.04
CA GLY A 638 -0.92 23.85 -7.58
C GLY A 638 -0.47 22.45 -7.18
N GLY A 639 0.63 22.37 -6.43
CA GLY A 639 1.28 21.14 -6.03
C GLY A 639 2.12 20.46 -7.10
N SER A 640 2.24 21.05 -8.31
CA SER A 640 3.07 20.50 -9.39
C SER A 640 4.56 20.55 -9.09
N GLU A 641 5.33 19.68 -9.73
CA GLU A 641 6.79 19.72 -9.68
C GLU A 641 7.35 21.03 -10.26
N TYR A 642 6.64 21.64 -11.22
CA TYR A 642 7.03 22.95 -11.75
C TYR A 642 6.94 24.06 -10.70
N TYR A 643 5.85 24.12 -9.91
CA TYR A 643 5.77 25.08 -8.81
C TYR A 643 6.76 24.74 -7.70
N ARG A 644 6.96 23.47 -7.38
CA ARG A 644 7.94 23.03 -6.39
C ARG A 644 9.36 23.43 -6.77
N LEU A 645 9.75 23.29 -8.04
CA LEU A 645 11.05 23.73 -8.55
C LEU A 645 11.29 25.22 -8.29
N ASN A 646 10.23 26.02 -8.33
CA ASN A 646 10.28 27.46 -8.09
C ASN A 646 10.01 27.87 -6.63
N GLY A 647 9.95 26.91 -5.70
CA GLY A 647 9.73 27.16 -4.27
C GLY A 647 8.28 27.49 -3.88
N PHE A 648 7.31 27.17 -4.73
CA PHE A 648 5.89 27.44 -4.50
C PHE A 648 5.06 26.16 -4.32
N VAL A 649 3.94 26.30 -3.65
CA VAL A 649 2.90 25.26 -3.59
C VAL A 649 1.76 25.57 -4.57
N GLY A 650 1.31 26.82 -4.64
CA GLY A 650 0.15 27.22 -5.43
C GLY A 650 -1.18 26.86 -4.78
N LYS A 651 -2.29 27.14 -5.45
CA LYS A 651 -3.63 26.95 -4.92
C LYS A 651 -4.50 26.01 -5.77
N THR A 652 -4.34 26.06 -7.08
CA THR A 652 -5.22 25.38 -8.04
C THR A 652 -4.68 23.97 -8.32
N VAL A 653 -5.09 23.00 -7.50
CA VAL A 653 -4.69 21.60 -7.62
C VAL A 653 -5.38 20.93 -8.83
N PRO A 654 -4.73 19.95 -9.48
CA PRO A 654 -5.36 19.18 -10.56
C PRO A 654 -6.65 18.47 -10.13
N HIS A 655 -7.67 18.57 -10.96
CA HIS A 655 -8.98 17.98 -10.72
C HIS A 655 -9.20 16.74 -11.60
N ALA A 656 -9.42 15.59 -11.00
CA ALA A 656 -9.90 14.42 -11.71
C ALA A 656 -11.32 14.66 -12.26
N ARG A 657 -11.61 14.16 -13.46
CA ARG A 657 -12.88 14.38 -14.15
C ARG A 657 -13.70 13.08 -14.20
N LYS A 658 -14.95 13.12 -13.71
CA LYS A 658 -15.84 11.93 -13.71
C LYS A 658 -16.05 11.33 -15.11
N LYS A 659 -15.95 12.14 -16.17
CA LYS A 659 -16.00 11.71 -17.57
C LYS A 659 -14.72 10.98 -18.03
N GLY A 660 -13.64 10.93 -17.23
CA GLY A 660 -12.39 10.22 -17.53
C GLY A 660 -12.60 8.76 -17.93
N ARG A 661 -13.62 8.09 -17.36
CA ARG A 661 -14.00 6.73 -17.75
C ARG A 661 -14.22 6.56 -19.26
N MET A 662 -14.74 7.57 -19.95
CA MET A 662 -14.94 7.51 -21.41
C MET A 662 -13.59 7.48 -22.13
N THR A 663 -12.67 8.34 -21.71
CA THR A 663 -11.29 8.38 -22.23
C THR A 663 -10.58 7.06 -21.99
N PHE A 664 -10.62 6.53 -20.78
CA PHE A 664 -10.01 5.23 -20.43
C PHE A 664 -10.55 4.09 -21.28
N THR A 665 -11.86 4.04 -21.47
CA THR A 665 -12.49 3.02 -22.32
C THR A 665 -12.08 3.16 -23.79
N ALA A 666 -11.97 4.38 -24.31
CA ALA A 666 -11.58 4.63 -25.69
C ALA A 666 -10.12 4.22 -25.96
N ILE A 667 -9.18 4.60 -25.05
CA ILE A 667 -7.76 4.21 -25.11
C ILE A 667 -7.64 2.68 -25.13
N THR A 668 -8.28 1.99 -24.16
CA THR A 668 -8.21 0.53 -24.07
C THR A 668 -8.71 -0.14 -25.36
N LYS A 669 -9.83 0.35 -25.94
CA LYS A 669 -10.35 -0.17 -27.21
C LYS A 669 -9.41 0.10 -28.39
N ALA A 670 -8.77 1.26 -28.43
CA ALA A 670 -7.82 1.63 -29.47
C ALA A 670 -6.56 0.72 -29.40
N ILE A 671 -6.07 0.42 -28.21
CA ILE A 671 -4.98 -0.55 -27.96
C ILE A 671 -5.38 -1.94 -28.47
N ASP A 672 -6.57 -2.45 -28.08
CA ASP A 672 -7.08 -3.76 -28.52
C ASP A 672 -7.19 -3.88 -30.04
N SER A 673 -7.52 -2.77 -30.68
CA SER A 673 -7.65 -2.71 -32.14
C SER A 673 -6.30 -2.54 -32.83
N GLY A 674 -5.18 -2.50 -32.09
CA GLY A 674 -3.83 -2.27 -32.57
C GLY A 674 -3.65 -0.93 -33.27
N LEU A 675 -4.38 0.10 -32.81
CA LEU A 675 -4.34 1.45 -33.41
C LEU A 675 -3.26 2.34 -32.78
N ILE A 676 -2.87 2.03 -31.53
CA ILE A 676 -1.86 2.75 -30.77
C ILE A 676 -0.55 1.95 -30.81
N THR A 677 0.55 2.62 -31.06
CA THR A 677 1.91 2.04 -31.12
C THR A 677 2.68 2.23 -29.81
N ALA A 678 2.56 3.42 -29.21
CA ALA A 678 3.04 3.74 -27.87
C ALA A 678 2.03 4.63 -27.14
N CYS A 679 1.98 4.51 -25.82
CA CYS A 679 1.10 5.30 -24.97
C CYS A 679 1.82 5.60 -23.66
N HIS A 680 1.75 6.86 -23.21
CA HIS A 680 2.29 7.34 -21.94
C HIS A 680 1.28 8.23 -21.26
N ASP A 681 1.16 8.13 -19.95
CA ASP A 681 0.36 9.04 -19.16
C ASP A 681 1.06 10.42 -19.01
N LEU A 682 0.31 11.44 -18.62
CA LEU A 682 0.88 12.74 -18.28
C LEU A 682 0.68 12.97 -16.78
N SER A 683 1.74 12.83 -16.02
CA SER A 683 1.80 13.03 -14.56
C SER A 683 2.73 14.18 -14.18
N GLU A 684 3.68 13.98 -13.29
CA GLU A 684 4.62 14.99 -12.83
C GLU A 684 5.37 15.67 -13.97
N GLY A 685 5.35 17.01 -13.97
CA GLY A 685 5.95 17.81 -15.02
C GLY A 685 5.18 17.85 -16.35
N GLY A 686 4.02 17.23 -16.42
CA GLY A 686 3.04 17.36 -17.50
C GLY A 686 3.52 16.94 -18.88
N LEU A 687 3.07 17.66 -19.92
CA LEU A 687 3.35 17.36 -21.34
C LEU A 687 4.85 17.41 -21.66
N GLY A 688 5.59 18.37 -21.07
CA GLY A 688 6.99 18.54 -21.35
C GLY A 688 7.84 17.35 -20.94
N VAL A 689 7.59 16.83 -19.72
CA VAL A 689 8.29 15.66 -19.18
C VAL A 689 7.87 14.39 -19.92
N ALA A 690 6.58 14.15 -20.10
CA ALA A 690 6.10 12.95 -20.81
C ALA A 690 6.63 12.86 -22.25
N ALA A 691 6.71 13.99 -22.98
CA ALA A 691 7.30 14.01 -24.31
C ALA A 691 8.81 13.72 -24.31
N ALA A 692 9.52 14.23 -23.28
CA ALA A 692 10.94 13.95 -23.11
C ALA A 692 11.19 12.46 -22.82
N GLU A 693 10.41 11.87 -21.92
CA GLU A 693 10.50 10.47 -21.53
C GLU A 693 10.21 9.53 -22.72
N MET A 694 9.14 9.76 -23.46
CA MET A 694 8.84 9.00 -24.68
C MET A 694 10.00 9.08 -25.69
N ALA A 695 10.54 10.29 -25.91
CA ALA A 695 11.58 10.54 -26.90
C ALA A 695 12.89 9.86 -26.54
N PHE A 696 13.43 10.10 -25.32
CA PHE A 696 14.71 9.50 -24.95
C PHE A 696 14.61 7.99 -24.72
N ALA A 697 13.48 7.47 -24.21
CA ALA A 697 13.30 6.04 -24.05
C ALA A 697 13.36 5.28 -25.37
N GLY A 698 12.68 5.79 -26.40
CA GLY A 698 12.68 5.21 -27.73
C GLY A 698 13.95 5.50 -28.54
N GLY A 699 14.61 6.62 -28.25
CA GLY A 699 15.77 7.09 -29.00
C GLY A 699 15.43 7.84 -30.30
N TYR A 700 14.21 8.32 -30.41
CA TYR A 700 13.72 9.12 -31.53
C TYR A 700 13.32 10.51 -31.06
N GLY A 701 13.58 11.54 -31.89
CA GLY A 701 13.12 12.88 -31.56
C GLY A 701 11.62 13.01 -31.67
N ILE A 702 11.09 14.01 -31.01
CA ILE A 702 9.67 14.37 -31.09
C ILE A 702 9.57 15.88 -31.42
N GLU A 703 8.74 16.22 -32.38
CA GLU A 703 8.33 17.60 -32.65
C GLU A 703 6.89 17.82 -32.22
N LEU A 704 6.66 18.82 -31.35
CA LEU A 704 5.32 19.22 -30.89
C LEU A 704 5.00 20.67 -31.23
N ASP A 705 3.71 21.00 -31.32
CA ASP A 705 3.19 22.35 -31.52
C ASP A 705 2.14 22.65 -30.43
N LEU A 706 2.48 23.55 -29.50
CA LEU A 706 1.60 23.91 -28.38
C LEU A 706 0.31 24.61 -28.83
N GLN A 707 0.26 25.20 -30.03
CA GLN A 707 -0.99 25.79 -30.56
C GLN A 707 -2.06 24.73 -30.80
N LYS A 708 -1.65 23.47 -31.01
CA LYS A 708 -2.56 22.35 -31.27
C LYS A 708 -3.00 21.63 -29.97
N VAL A 709 -2.36 21.87 -28.85
CA VAL A 709 -2.70 21.24 -27.58
C VAL A 709 -4.08 21.73 -27.12
N PRO A 710 -5.04 20.85 -26.82
CA PRO A 710 -6.32 21.27 -26.24
C PRO A 710 -6.10 21.82 -24.82
N TYR A 711 -6.20 23.11 -24.63
CA TYR A 711 -6.08 23.75 -23.32
C TYR A 711 -7.23 24.71 -23.04
N ASP A 712 -7.40 25.07 -21.77
CA ASP A 712 -8.43 25.98 -21.30
C ASP A 712 -7.84 27.06 -20.37
N GLY A 713 -8.06 28.32 -20.74
CA GLY A 713 -7.64 29.48 -19.95
C GLY A 713 -6.13 29.77 -19.90
N LEU A 714 -5.30 29.04 -20.65
CA LEU A 714 -3.85 29.18 -20.65
C LEU A 714 -3.37 30.16 -21.75
N LYS A 715 -2.35 30.97 -21.43
CA LYS A 715 -1.74 31.93 -22.37
C LYS A 715 -0.23 31.88 -22.36
N ARG A 716 0.39 30.94 -21.64
CA ARG A 716 1.83 30.82 -21.42
C ARG A 716 2.28 29.42 -21.80
N ASN A 717 3.46 29.31 -22.41
CA ASN A 717 4.04 28.04 -22.83
C ASN A 717 4.32 27.12 -21.66
N ASP A 718 4.91 27.63 -20.59
CA ASP A 718 5.26 26.87 -19.39
C ASP A 718 4.03 26.26 -18.73
N PHE A 719 2.90 26.96 -18.69
CA PHE A 719 1.66 26.45 -18.11
C PHE A 719 1.04 25.35 -18.98
N VAL A 720 1.14 25.44 -20.32
CA VAL A 720 0.70 24.36 -21.20
C VAL A 720 1.60 23.13 -21.09
N LEU A 721 2.92 23.36 -20.96
CA LEU A 721 3.90 22.28 -20.86
C LEU A 721 3.88 21.55 -19.52
N PHE A 722 3.76 22.28 -18.41
CA PHE A 722 4.05 21.75 -17.08
C PHE A 722 2.82 21.62 -16.17
N SER A 723 1.62 21.94 -16.64
CA SER A 723 0.40 21.62 -15.90
C SER A 723 0.22 20.10 -15.80
N GLU A 724 -0.15 19.63 -14.61
CA GLU A 724 -0.32 18.20 -14.29
C GLU A 724 -1.79 17.76 -14.29
N SER A 725 -2.60 18.37 -15.18
CA SER A 725 -4.03 18.04 -15.32
C SER A 725 -4.26 16.56 -15.54
N ASN A 726 -5.24 16.00 -14.83
CA ASN A 726 -5.57 14.58 -14.84
C ASN A 726 -6.18 14.07 -16.17
N THR A 727 -6.26 12.76 -16.32
CA THR A 727 -6.92 12.04 -17.44
C THR A 727 -6.33 12.41 -18.80
N ARG A 728 -5.00 12.52 -18.91
CA ARG A 728 -4.30 12.83 -20.16
C ARG A 728 -3.30 11.75 -20.54
N PHE A 729 -3.16 11.54 -21.86
CA PHE A 729 -2.18 10.60 -22.45
C PHE A 729 -1.50 11.25 -23.65
N LEU A 730 -0.24 10.86 -23.88
CA LEU A 730 0.48 11.09 -25.13
C LEU A 730 0.56 9.76 -25.88
N VAL A 731 0.11 9.74 -27.13
CA VAL A 731 -0.05 8.49 -27.90
C VAL A 731 0.63 8.59 -29.25
N GLU A 732 1.37 7.55 -29.60
CA GLU A 732 1.93 7.35 -30.92
C GLU A 732 0.95 6.57 -31.80
N VAL A 733 0.65 7.08 -32.98
CA VAL A 733 -0.27 6.47 -33.96
C VAL A 733 0.37 6.46 -35.34
N SER A 734 0.46 5.28 -35.94
CA SER A 734 0.96 5.12 -37.31
C SER A 734 0.08 5.88 -38.32
N GLU A 735 0.73 6.58 -39.26
CA GLU A 735 0.03 7.35 -40.29
C GLU A 735 -1.07 6.53 -41.00
N LYS A 736 -0.81 5.24 -41.28
CA LYS A 736 -1.77 4.33 -41.90
C LYS A 736 -3.01 4.05 -41.05
N LYS A 737 -2.94 4.25 -39.72
CA LYS A 737 -4.01 3.94 -38.78
C LYS A 737 -4.75 5.19 -38.29
N LYS A 738 -4.27 6.38 -38.64
CA LYS A 738 -4.73 7.68 -38.16
C LYS A 738 -6.24 7.87 -38.21
N ALA A 739 -6.83 7.74 -39.40
CA ALA A 739 -8.28 7.92 -39.58
C ALA A 739 -9.11 6.92 -38.75
N ARG A 740 -8.61 5.67 -38.59
CA ARG A 740 -9.28 4.66 -37.78
C ARG A 740 -9.15 5.00 -36.27
N PHE A 741 -8.00 5.49 -35.84
CA PHE A 741 -7.76 5.95 -34.47
C PHE A 741 -8.70 7.10 -34.13
N GLU A 742 -8.74 8.16 -34.93
CA GLU A 742 -9.62 9.32 -34.73
C GLU A 742 -11.11 8.91 -34.67
N SER A 743 -11.52 7.99 -35.56
CA SER A 743 -12.87 7.44 -35.52
C SER A 743 -13.16 6.65 -34.23
N SER A 744 -12.19 5.88 -33.72
CA SER A 744 -12.34 5.08 -32.50
C SER A 744 -12.39 5.94 -31.24
N MET A 745 -11.80 7.13 -31.29
CA MET A 745 -11.72 8.08 -30.17
C MET A 745 -12.89 9.10 -30.19
N LYS A 746 -13.86 8.93 -31.06
CA LYS A 746 -15.01 9.84 -31.16
C LYS A 746 -15.74 9.99 -29.81
N GLY A 747 -15.93 11.24 -29.39
CA GLY A 747 -16.52 11.59 -28.10
C GLY A 747 -15.50 11.84 -26.97
N THR A 748 -14.22 11.64 -27.26
CA THR A 748 -13.11 12.04 -26.38
C THR A 748 -12.42 13.29 -26.94
N CYS A 749 -11.68 14.01 -26.08
CA CYS A 749 -10.86 15.13 -26.51
C CYS A 749 -9.54 14.58 -27.03
N ILE A 750 -9.27 14.67 -28.30
CA ILE A 750 -8.00 14.30 -28.94
C ILE A 750 -7.55 15.40 -29.91
N GLU A 751 -6.24 15.54 -30.05
CA GLU A 751 -5.67 16.41 -31.08
C GLU A 751 -4.30 15.88 -31.53
N GLU A 752 -3.99 15.94 -32.82
CA GLU A 752 -2.65 15.67 -33.34
C GLU A 752 -1.76 16.85 -33.04
N VAL A 753 -0.84 16.68 -32.11
CA VAL A 753 0.02 17.76 -31.63
C VAL A 753 1.44 17.73 -32.20
N GLY A 754 1.81 16.64 -32.88
CA GLY A 754 3.15 16.50 -33.40
C GLY A 754 3.46 15.19 -34.09
N LYS A 755 4.74 14.88 -34.21
CA LYS A 755 5.24 13.65 -34.86
C LYS A 755 6.57 13.21 -34.27
N ILE A 756 6.89 11.94 -34.45
CA ILE A 756 8.23 11.38 -34.21
C ILE A 756 9.17 11.71 -35.36
N THR A 757 10.45 11.97 -35.07
CA THR A 757 11.46 12.34 -36.07
C THR A 757 12.72 11.48 -35.93
N ASP A 758 13.47 11.35 -37.03
CA ASP A 758 14.80 10.71 -37.04
C ASP A 758 15.88 11.55 -36.33
N SER A 759 15.65 12.85 -36.18
CA SER A 759 16.57 13.75 -35.47
C SER A 759 16.52 13.49 -33.99
N PRO A 760 17.64 13.23 -33.28
CA PRO A 760 17.64 12.92 -31.84
C PRO A 760 17.47 14.19 -30.97
N ILE A 761 16.43 14.97 -31.26
CA ILE A 761 16.13 16.25 -30.61
C ILE A 761 14.64 16.29 -30.24
N LEU A 762 14.33 16.68 -29.00
CA LEU A 762 12.99 17.11 -28.63
C LEU A 762 12.84 18.58 -28.97
N ARG A 763 11.93 18.89 -29.91
CA ARG A 763 11.63 20.25 -30.31
C ARG A 763 10.15 20.58 -30.09
N ILE A 764 9.89 21.67 -29.38
CA ILE A 764 8.53 22.10 -29.10
C ILE A 764 8.37 23.57 -29.56
N ARG A 765 7.39 23.79 -30.41
CA ARG A 765 6.98 25.13 -30.86
C ARG A 765 5.98 25.70 -29.87
N GLY A 766 6.23 26.95 -29.45
CA GLY A 766 5.39 27.69 -28.53
C GLY A 766 4.10 28.23 -29.13
N LEU A 767 3.29 28.84 -28.28
CA LEU A 767 2.01 29.46 -28.62
C LEU A 767 2.12 30.60 -29.63
N ARG A 768 3.30 31.24 -29.74
CA ARG A 768 3.58 32.32 -30.70
C ARG A 768 4.43 31.83 -31.87
N LYS A 769 4.54 30.53 -32.09
CA LYS A 769 5.33 29.82 -33.10
C LYS A 769 6.85 29.90 -32.93
N GLU A 770 7.34 30.48 -31.85
CA GLU A 770 8.76 30.44 -31.46
C GLU A 770 9.19 29.00 -31.11
N VAL A 771 10.46 28.71 -31.11
CA VAL A 771 11.00 27.47 -30.56
C VAL A 771 11.08 27.60 -29.05
N ALA A 772 10.14 26.99 -28.33
CA ALA A 772 10.06 27.05 -26.89
C ALA A 772 11.01 26.06 -26.20
N VAL A 773 11.18 24.88 -26.81
CA VAL A 773 12.09 23.82 -26.34
C VAL A 773 12.86 23.26 -27.54
N ASP A 774 14.20 23.14 -27.40
CA ASP A 774 15.08 22.51 -28.40
C ASP A 774 16.24 21.83 -27.66
N VAL A 775 16.11 20.53 -27.37
CA VAL A 775 17.05 19.82 -26.50
C VAL A 775 17.41 18.46 -27.09
N PRO A 776 18.72 18.14 -27.21
CA PRO A 776 19.16 16.80 -27.59
C PRO A 776 18.72 15.73 -26.61
N LEU A 777 18.32 14.55 -27.09
CA LEU A 777 17.90 13.43 -26.24
C LEU A 777 18.97 13.00 -25.24
N SER A 778 20.25 13.11 -25.62
CA SER A 778 21.37 12.82 -24.71
C SER A 778 21.38 13.74 -23.48
N SER A 779 21.03 15.00 -23.65
CA SER A 779 20.96 15.99 -22.55
C SER A 779 19.74 15.73 -21.65
N LEU A 780 18.58 15.41 -22.23
CA LEU A 780 17.38 15.02 -21.49
C LEU A 780 17.65 13.79 -20.63
N MET A 781 18.19 12.72 -21.22
CA MET A 781 18.52 11.48 -20.51
C MET A 781 19.59 11.68 -19.44
N ALA A 782 20.62 12.49 -19.70
CA ALA A 782 21.66 12.82 -18.73
C ALA A 782 21.08 13.55 -17.53
N SER A 783 20.19 14.53 -17.74
CA SER A 783 19.51 15.24 -16.66
C SER A 783 18.61 14.30 -15.86
N TRP A 784 17.83 13.44 -16.53
CA TRP A 784 16.93 12.47 -15.88
C TRP A 784 17.69 11.44 -15.02
N LYS A 785 18.88 11.00 -15.44
CA LYS A 785 19.69 9.99 -14.71
C LYS A 785 20.56 10.57 -13.60
N ARG A 786 20.81 11.88 -13.58
CA ARG A 786 21.83 12.48 -12.70
C ARG A 786 21.46 12.50 -11.21
N ALA A 787 20.21 12.81 -10.86
CA ALA A 787 19.84 13.18 -9.50
C ALA A 787 20.01 12.06 -8.46
N LEU A 788 19.73 10.81 -8.84
CA LEU A 788 19.77 9.65 -7.92
C LEU A 788 20.87 8.64 -8.33
N SER A 789 21.78 9.02 -9.24
CA SER A 789 22.88 8.16 -9.66
C SER A 789 23.89 7.99 -8.53
N GLY A 790 24.13 6.75 -8.10
CA GLY A 790 25.10 6.43 -7.04
C GLY A 790 24.59 6.62 -5.61
N GLU A 791 23.31 6.78 -5.39
CA GLU A 791 22.70 6.92 -4.06
C GLU A 791 22.33 5.58 -3.39
N VAL A 792 22.38 4.45 -4.13
CA VAL A 792 22.10 3.08 -3.63
C VAL A 792 23.36 2.21 -3.72
#